data_8fdfd3dd3d3b37dddee5af3ffa13adb0
#
_entry.id   8fdfd3dd3d3b37dddee5af3ffa13adb0
#
_cell.length_a   1.000
_cell.length_b   1.000
_cell.length_c   1.000
_cell.angle_alpha   90.00
_cell.angle_beta   90.00
_cell.angle_gamma   90.00
#
_symmetry.space_group_name_H-M   'P 1'
#
loop_
_entity.id
_entity.type
_entity.pdbx_description
1 polymer ?
#
loop_
_entity_poly.entity_id
_entity_poly.type
_entity_poly.pdbx_seq_one_letter_code
_entity_poly.pdbx_strand_id
1 'polypeptide(L)'
;MTPPSGPHTTLPAPAAPLATAWGPDGSQPALLRLLAGAAGRLSVPAAGSKAWPATGLNLPAPVVRHAQEERGTPWPQPLVSHYARYFRDGNRTAYEDLVAARQQRLTRAVVMALASDPGRQEGDGDEAEAWLDEVIDGAFLLCEQSSWSWAAHDDVFRRTGCVVPDLATPYLDLGAGEVAAQLAWLDHVLGRQLDDRAPGLRRRIRDEVTGRVIRPFLDRLDWHWLGLDGDVHNWNPWIHSNLIAAALLLVDDPATQAQAVARCIEGLDRFLASIPADGAIDEGFAYWWNGAGRALEGLALLEQATGGVLDGGLPVVRELVAFPHRMHIGGAWFLNVADGPARAAAALPWDMLHRWAVRLGDPEAAAHAAAMATGVPDPAAGLGRVLHTMLERPEPASDAPPLVAGTYLPSVQIMVARETGGTAEGLLLAAKGGHNGEHHNHRDVGSVVVAVDGVPLLVDAGQPTYTAQTFGPDRYGIRAMQSNWHSVPAPFGLEQGTGRDFAAGVLNAPTPERSQLELALGAAYGFEPRAWIRAAELHRAPGRITIADRWDLSTSAAGGTADVDITFLTAGTLILGQEGAATVRPDGIPAVGAADATPRGAALRWDPAAVVVLVDEWQLDDPLLADAWGPRLTRLRFRTPAATAPSPAFRAAGAFTLTVEATP
;
A
#
# COMPACT_ATOMS: atom_id res chain seq x y z
N MET A 1 2.68 42.44 9.29
CA MET A 1 1.23 42.49 9.54
C MET A 1 0.73 41.05 9.45
N THR A 2 0.43 40.45 10.57
CA THR A 2 -0.16 39.12 10.72
C THR A 2 -1.62 39.19 10.30
N PRO A 3 -2.14 38.25 9.46
CA PRO A 3 -3.57 38.23 9.15
C PRO A 3 -4.39 37.79 10.37
N PRO A 4 -5.65 38.25 10.49
CA PRO A 4 -6.49 37.94 11.65
C PRO A 4 -6.91 36.47 11.63
N SER A 5 -6.73 35.78 12.75
CA SER A 5 -7.24 34.46 13.04
C SER A 5 -8.78 34.46 12.98
N GLY A 6 -9.34 33.80 12.00
CA GLY A 6 -10.77 33.47 11.96
C GLY A 6 -11.15 32.50 13.09
N PRO A 7 -12.45 32.36 13.42
CA PRO A 7 -12.88 31.53 14.54
C PRO A 7 -12.53 30.07 14.25
N HIS A 8 -11.66 29.50 15.10
CA HIS A 8 -11.42 28.06 15.14
C HIS A 8 -12.74 27.37 15.49
N THR A 9 -13.42 26.83 14.52
CA THR A 9 -14.43 25.81 14.75
C THR A 9 -13.70 24.64 15.37
N THR A 10 -13.87 24.41 16.66
CA THR A 10 -13.41 23.20 17.33
C THR A 10 -14.10 22.02 16.64
N LEU A 11 -13.35 21.29 15.82
CA LEU A 11 -13.79 19.98 15.34
C LEU A 11 -14.13 19.14 16.57
N PRO A 12 -15.20 18.34 16.54
CA PRO A 12 -15.49 17.39 17.62
C PRO A 12 -14.24 16.55 17.84
N ALA A 13 -13.92 16.26 19.11
CA ALA A 13 -12.80 15.37 19.43
C ALA A 13 -12.93 14.10 18.59
N PRO A 14 -11.86 13.65 17.91
CA PRO A 14 -11.94 12.46 17.06
C PRO A 14 -12.50 11.31 17.89
N ALA A 15 -13.39 10.53 17.30
CA ALA A 15 -13.88 9.31 17.91
C ALA A 15 -12.66 8.48 18.33
N ALA A 16 -12.69 7.89 19.52
CA ALA A 16 -11.63 7.01 20.02
C ALA A 16 -12.21 5.58 20.01
N PRO A 17 -12.18 4.88 18.85
CA PRO A 17 -12.92 3.64 18.67
C PRO A 17 -12.45 2.52 19.62
N LEU A 18 -11.13 2.37 19.86
CA LEU A 18 -10.60 1.38 20.79
C LEU A 18 -10.88 1.78 22.24
N ALA A 19 -10.63 3.03 22.61
CA ALA A 19 -10.93 3.50 23.96
C ALA A 19 -12.42 3.41 24.28
N THR A 20 -13.29 3.62 23.31
CA THR A 20 -14.74 3.46 23.47
C THR A 20 -15.13 2.00 23.66
N ALA A 21 -14.57 1.09 22.84
CA ALA A 21 -14.91 -0.33 22.86
C ALA A 21 -14.35 -1.06 24.08
N TRP A 22 -13.09 -0.75 24.44
CA TRP A 22 -12.36 -1.46 25.51
C TRP A 22 -12.47 -0.80 26.88
N GLY A 23 -12.82 0.49 26.92
CA GLY A 23 -12.97 1.23 28.16
C GLY A 23 -11.75 1.09 29.09
N PRO A 24 -11.94 0.72 30.37
CA PRO A 24 -10.83 0.58 31.31
C PRO A 24 -9.88 -0.58 31.00
N ASP A 25 -10.30 -1.59 30.21
CA ASP A 25 -9.48 -2.77 29.91
C ASP A 25 -8.29 -2.43 29.00
N GLY A 26 -8.38 -1.37 28.19
CA GLY A 26 -7.26 -0.81 27.42
C GLY A 26 -6.26 0.01 28.25
N SER A 27 -6.53 0.26 29.52
CA SER A 27 -5.66 1.08 30.38
C SER A 27 -4.42 0.34 30.87
N GLN A 28 -3.32 1.09 31.10
CA GLN A 28 -2.08 0.49 31.62
C GLN A 28 -2.27 -0.35 32.90
N PRO A 29 -3.09 0.04 33.92
CA PRO A 29 -3.34 -0.81 35.09
C PRO A 29 -4.06 -2.13 34.77
N ALA A 30 -4.94 -2.15 33.78
CA ALA A 30 -5.59 -3.39 33.33
C ALA A 30 -4.61 -4.26 32.55
N LEU A 31 -3.85 -3.67 31.62
CA LEU A 31 -2.83 -4.36 30.84
C LEU A 31 -1.77 -5.03 31.71
N LEU A 32 -1.37 -4.41 32.82
CA LEU A 32 -0.44 -5.03 33.75
C LEU A 32 -0.93 -6.40 34.25
N ARG A 33 -2.23 -6.62 34.33
CA ARG A 33 -2.82 -7.91 34.73
C ARG A 33 -3.08 -8.81 33.53
N LEU A 34 -3.62 -8.24 32.45
CA LEU A 34 -4.03 -8.98 31.25
C LEU A 34 -2.85 -9.58 30.50
N LEU A 35 -1.70 -8.88 30.47
CA LEU A 35 -0.52 -9.31 29.74
C LEU A 35 0.34 -10.36 30.48
N ALA A 36 0.02 -10.69 31.73
CA ALA A 36 0.73 -11.76 32.43
C ALA A 36 0.66 -13.07 31.64
N GLY A 37 1.81 -13.59 31.20
CA GLY A 37 1.92 -14.80 30.36
C GLY A 37 1.44 -14.61 28.90
N ALA A 38 1.39 -13.40 28.41
CA ALA A 38 0.91 -13.06 27.05
C ALA A 38 1.61 -13.86 25.94
N ALA A 39 2.94 -14.00 25.99
CA ALA A 39 3.71 -14.73 24.98
C ALA A 39 3.23 -16.17 24.77
N GLY A 40 2.78 -16.84 25.83
CA GLY A 40 2.25 -18.20 25.76
C GLY A 40 0.84 -18.34 25.18
N ARG A 41 0.14 -17.21 24.93
CA ARG A 41 -1.19 -17.16 24.30
C ARG A 41 -1.15 -16.81 22.82
N LEU A 42 0.02 -16.41 22.31
CA LEU A 42 0.16 -16.10 20.89
C LEU A 42 0.00 -17.36 20.03
N SER A 43 -0.60 -17.22 18.87
CA SER A 43 -0.88 -18.33 17.96
C SER A 43 0.39 -18.97 17.39
N VAL A 44 1.46 -18.20 17.19
CA VAL A 44 2.76 -18.72 16.74
C VAL A 44 3.46 -19.42 17.88
N PRO A 45 3.67 -20.75 17.81
CA PRO A 45 4.29 -21.50 18.91
C PRO A 45 5.82 -21.50 18.79
N ALA A 46 6.52 -21.81 19.89
CA ALA A 46 7.96 -22.09 19.87
C ALA A 46 8.30 -23.34 19.05
N ALA A 47 9.55 -23.47 18.61
CA ALA A 47 10.08 -24.67 17.98
C ALA A 47 9.87 -25.90 18.85
N GLY A 48 9.70 -27.07 18.24
CA GLY A 48 9.39 -28.32 18.92
C GLY A 48 7.93 -28.45 19.41
N SER A 49 7.12 -27.41 19.29
CA SER A 49 5.70 -27.50 19.65
C SER A 49 4.90 -28.37 18.67
N LYS A 50 3.98 -29.17 19.22
CA LYS A 50 3.03 -29.97 18.44
C LYS A 50 1.94 -29.14 17.77
N ALA A 51 1.86 -27.85 18.05
CA ALA A 51 0.93 -26.92 17.40
C ALA A 51 1.33 -26.54 15.96
N TRP A 52 2.57 -26.75 15.57
CA TRP A 52 2.97 -26.66 14.17
C TRP A 52 2.31 -27.77 13.34
N PRO A 53 1.94 -27.54 12.05
CA PRO A 53 1.30 -28.54 11.20
C PRO A 53 2.03 -29.88 11.18
N ALA A 54 1.32 -30.98 11.41
CA ALA A 54 1.90 -32.33 11.46
C ALA A 54 2.47 -32.80 10.10
N THR A 55 1.96 -32.26 9.00
CA THR A 55 2.43 -32.54 7.63
C THR A 55 3.83 -31.97 7.31
N GLY A 56 4.50 -31.41 8.32
CA GLY A 56 5.76 -30.71 8.18
C GLY A 56 5.56 -29.27 7.70
N LEU A 57 6.60 -28.44 7.90
CA LEU A 57 6.65 -27.12 7.30
C LEU A 57 7.05 -27.29 5.83
N ASN A 58 6.08 -27.54 4.97
CA ASN A 58 6.31 -27.70 3.52
C ASN A 58 6.78 -26.37 2.95
N LEU A 59 8.08 -26.15 2.98
CA LEU A 59 8.69 -24.97 2.39
C LEU A 59 8.76 -25.11 0.87
N PRO A 60 8.45 -24.06 0.11
CA PRO A 60 8.59 -24.08 -1.32
C PRO A 60 10.04 -24.34 -1.74
N ALA A 61 10.25 -25.19 -2.72
CA ALA A 61 11.58 -25.51 -3.21
C ALA A 61 12.44 -24.28 -3.57
N PRO A 62 11.90 -23.18 -4.13
CA PRO A 62 12.67 -21.95 -4.33
C PRO A 62 13.20 -21.32 -3.03
N VAL A 63 12.42 -21.30 -1.96
CA VAL A 63 12.83 -20.73 -0.66
C VAL A 63 13.95 -21.57 -0.06
N VAL A 64 13.81 -22.91 -0.06
CA VAL A 64 14.84 -23.85 0.43
C VAL A 64 16.12 -23.71 -0.36
N ARG A 65 16.04 -23.72 -1.69
CA ARG A 65 17.21 -23.56 -2.56
C ARG A 65 17.95 -22.24 -2.31
N HIS A 66 17.23 -21.14 -2.26
CA HIS A 66 17.82 -19.82 -2.00
C HIS A 66 18.49 -19.77 -0.62
N ALA A 67 17.85 -20.32 0.42
CA ALA A 67 18.45 -20.41 1.74
C ALA A 67 19.76 -21.24 1.71
N GLN A 68 19.77 -22.37 0.99
CA GLN A 68 20.96 -23.23 0.83
C GLN A 68 22.08 -22.52 0.05
N GLU A 69 21.75 -21.74 -0.97
CA GLU A 69 22.70 -20.95 -1.76
C GLU A 69 23.35 -19.83 -0.94
N GLU A 70 22.61 -19.22 -0.02
CA GLU A 70 23.11 -18.15 0.86
C GLU A 70 23.95 -18.67 2.03
N ARG A 71 23.65 -19.88 2.55
CA ARG A 71 24.33 -20.44 3.72
C ARG A 71 25.83 -20.54 3.51
N GLY A 72 26.60 -20.03 4.49
CA GLY A 72 28.05 -20.00 4.43
C GLY A 72 28.67 -18.96 3.48
N THR A 73 27.83 -18.18 2.77
CA THR A 73 28.33 -17.02 2.00
C THR A 73 28.45 -15.78 2.91
N PRO A 74 29.24 -14.76 2.51
CA PRO A 74 29.28 -13.51 3.26
C PRO A 74 27.89 -12.86 3.39
N TRP A 75 27.56 -12.38 4.58
CA TRP A 75 26.32 -11.65 4.83
C TRP A 75 26.33 -10.28 4.12
N PRO A 76 25.18 -9.79 3.64
CA PRO A 76 25.06 -8.44 3.09
C PRO A 76 25.59 -7.39 4.07
N GLN A 77 26.42 -6.45 3.60
CA GLN A 77 27.06 -5.42 4.43
C GLN A 77 26.54 -4.02 4.07
N PRO A 78 25.52 -3.49 4.78
CA PRO A 78 25.08 -2.11 4.63
C PRO A 78 26.13 -1.16 5.25
N LEU A 79 26.99 -0.60 4.38
CA LEU A 79 28.09 0.28 4.79
C LEU A 79 27.63 1.74 4.92
N VAL A 80 28.37 2.54 5.69
CA VAL A 80 28.10 3.98 5.82
C VAL A 80 28.24 4.72 4.48
N SER A 81 29.07 4.23 3.55
CA SER A 81 29.18 4.79 2.21
C SER A 81 27.89 4.60 1.38
N HIS A 82 27.14 3.52 1.59
CA HIS A 82 25.82 3.29 1.01
C HIS A 82 24.77 4.18 1.68
N TYR A 83 24.76 4.26 3.01
CA TYR A 83 23.89 5.14 3.79
C TYR A 83 24.03 6.61 3.37
N ALA A 84 25.27 7.08 3.21
CA ALA A 84 25.60 8.44 2.83
C ALA A 84 25.16 8.82 1.40
N ARG A 85 24.83 7.85 0.54
CA ARG A 85 24.35 8.13 -0.83
C ARG A 85 23.05 8.89 -0.84
N TYR A 86 22.14 8.61 0.10
CA TYR A 86 20.90 9.38 0.19
C TYR A 86 21.14 10.89 0.31
N PHE A 87 22.11 11.27 1.14
CA PHE A 87 22.44 12.69 1.38
C PHE A 87 23.27 13.33 0.26
N ARG A 88 23.96 12.54 -0.56
CA ARG A 88 24.83 13.02 -1.65
C ARG A 88 24.11 13.10 -2.99
N ASP A 89 23.37 12.08 -3.34
CA ASP A 89 22.79 11.90 -4.67
C ASP A 89 21.31 11.47 -4.65
N GLY A 90 20.68 11.42 -3.47
CA GLY A 90 19.28 11.05 -3.28
C GLY A 90 18.97 9.56 -3.47
N ASN A 91 19.99 8.72 -3.62
CA ASN A 91 19.79 7.28 -3.83
C ASN A 91 19.49 6.58 -2.51
N ARG A 92 18.33 5.91 -2.44
CA ARG A 92 17.85 5.13 -1.29
C ARG A 92 18.26 3.67 -1.38
N THR A 93 18.09 3.08 -2.56
CA THR A 93 18.15 1.64 -2.78
C THR A 93 19.51 1.04 -2.45
N ALA A 94 20.62 1.77 -2.66
CA ALA A 94 21.96 1.29 -2.35
C ALA A 94 22.15 0.83 -0.90
N TYR A 95 21.42 1.40 0.06
CA TYR A 95 21.44 0.99 1.46
C TYR A 95 20.25 0.10 1.81
N GLU A 96 19.05 0.49 1.42
CA GLU A 96 17.81 -0.18 1.78
C GLU A 96 17.75 -1.62 1.23
N ASP A 97 18.24 -1.87 0.01
CA ASP A 97 18.32 -3.23 -0.57
C ASP A 97 19.24 -4.17 0.22
N LEU A 98 20.37 -3.66 0.72
CA LEU A 98 21.27 -4.46 1.54
C LEU A 98 20.69 -4.78 2.92
N VAL A 99 19.97 -3.83 3.52
CA VAL A 99 19.24 -4.05 4.77
C VAL A 99 18.14 -5.08 4.57
N ALA A 100 17.33 -4.93 3.52
CA ALA A 100 16.28 -5.87 3.16
C ALA A 100 16.83 -7.28 2.90
N ALA A 101 17.91 -7.40 2.12
CA ALA A 101 18.56 -8.68 1.84
C ALA A 101 19.04 -9.38 3.13
N ARG A 102 19.60 -8.62 4.08
CA ARG A 102 20.02 -9.15 5.39
C ARG A 102 18.83 -9.68 6.19
N GLN A 103 17.75 -8.91 6.28
CA GLN A 103 16.54 -9.30 7.01
C GLN A 103 15.86 -10.52 6.36
N GLN A 104 15.76 -10.55 5.04
CA GLN A 104 15.18 -11.68 4.30
C GLN A 104 16.02 -12.96 4.47
N ARG A 105 17.36 -12.87 4.44
CA ARG A 105 18.23 -14.01 4.71
C ARG A 105 18.03 -14.53 6.14
N LEU A 106 17.97 -13.65 7.13
CA LEU A 106 17.68 -14.05 8.52
C LEU A 106 16.32 -14.73 8.64
N THR A 107 15.29 -14.20 7.96
CA THR A 107 13.96 -14.84 7.92
C THR A 107 14.05 -16.25 7.34
N ARG A 108 14.75 -16.44 6.21
CA ARG A 108 14.97 -17.78 5.61
C ARG A 108 15.72 -18.72 6.58
N ALA A 109 16.76 -18.23 7.23
CA ALA A 109 17.52 -19.01 8.21
C ALA A 109 16.63 -19.49 9.38
N VAL A 110 15.77 -18.60 9.94
CA VAL A 110 14.82 -18.97 11.00
C VAL A 110 13.83 -20.03 10.52
N VAL A 111 13.29 -19.86 9.32
CA VAL A 111 12.35 -20.82 8.71
C VAL A 111 13.00 -22.18 8.50
N MET A 112 14.25 -22.21 8.02
CA MET A 112 15.01 -23.45 7.84
C MET A 112 15.35 -24.10 9.17
N ALA A 113 15.74 -23.34 10.20
CA ALA A 113 15.98 -23.84 11.54
C ALA A 113 14.73 -24.48 12.17
N LEU A 114 13.54 -23.86 11.95
CA LEU A 114 12.26 -24.44 12.39
C LEU A 114 11.90 -25.73 11.63
N ALA A 115 12.20 -25.79 10.31
CA ALA A 115 11.92 -26.96 9.48
C ALA A 115 12.83 -28.15 9.82
N SER A 116 14.09 -27.88 10.19
CA SER A 116 15.09 -28.88 10.53
C SER A 116 15.12 -29.25 12.02
N ASP A 117 14.16 -28.77 12.83
CA ASP A 117 14.12 -29.04 14.27
C ASP A 117 14.01 -30.55 14.55
N PRO A 118 14.98 -31.18 15.26
CA PRO A 118 14.99 -32.61 15.55
C PRO A 118 13.77 -33.10 16.33
N GLY A 119 13.08 -32.21 17.05
CA GLY A 119 11.82 -32.54 17.75
C GLY A 119 10.64 -32.81 16.80
N ARG A 120 10.78 -32.53 15.50
CA ARG A 120 9.73 -32.64 14.45
C ARG A 120 9.97 -33.76 13.44
N GLN A 121 11.21 -34.04 13.11
CA GLN A 121 11.59 -35.08 12.15
C GLN A 121 12.84 -35.81 12.62
N GLU A 122 12.99 -37.10 12.26
CA GLU A 122 14.29 -37.78 12.33
C GLU A 122 15.20 -37.12 11.26
N GLY A 123 15.76 -35.96 11.59
CA GLY A 123 16.62 -35.17 10.70
C GLY A 123 18.10 -35.28 11.08
N ASP A 124 18.96 -34.82 10.16
CA ASP A 124 20.38 -34.69 10.40
C ASP A 124 20.62 -33.56 11.43
N GLY A 125 21.08 -33.90 12.61
CA GLY A 125 21.36 -32.95 13.70
C GLY A 125 22.37 -31.88 13.26
N ASP A 126 23.35 -32.24 12.41
CA ASP A 126 24.37 -31.33 11.91
C ASP A 126 23.76 -30.24 11.01
N GLU A 127 22.72 -30.55 10.24
CA GLU A 127 22.00 -29.57 9.40
C GLU A 127 21.20 -28.58 10.26
N ALA A 128 20.50 -29.06 11.27
CA ALA A 128 19.76 -28.22 12.21
C ALA A 128 20.67 -27.23 12.95
N GLU A 129 21.83 -27.69 13.40
CA GLU A 129 22.86 -26.87 14.03
C GLU A 129 23.43 -25.81 13.09
N ALA A 130 23.68 -26.17 11.82
CA ALA A 130 24.20 -25.22 10.82
C ALA A 130 23.19 -24.10 10.49
N TRP A 131 21.87 -24.40 10.47
CA TRP A 131 20.85 -23.36 10.31
C TRP A 131 20.73 -22.47 11.54
N LEU A 132 20.92 -23.03 12.71
CA LEU A 132 20.92 -22.25 13.95
C LEU A 132 22.12 -21.31 14.03
N ASP A 133 23.29 -21.70 13.50
CA ASP A 133 24.47 -20.81 13.37
C ASP A 133 24.18 -19.65 12.44
N GLU A 134 23.53 -19.87 11.28
CA GLU A 134 23.09 -18.80 10.39
C GLU A 134 22.13 -17.81 11.09
N VAL A 135 21.19 -18.32 11.90
CA VAL A 135 20.29 -17.47 12.71
C VAL A 135 21.07 -16.64 13.73
N ILE A 136 22.01 -17.25 14.45
CA ILE A 136 22.85 -16.59 15.45
C ILE A 136 23.68 -15.47 14.83
N ASP A 137 24.34 -15.76 13.71
CA ASP A 137 25.17 -14.79 12.99
C ASP A 137 24.32 -13.62 12.47
N GLY A 138 23.19 -13.90 11.84
CA GLY A 138 22.29 -12.88 11.33
C GLY A 138 21.72 -11.99 12.43
N ALA A 139 21.28 -12.56 13.55
CA ALA A 139 20.77 -11.82 14.70
C ALA A 139 21.87 -10.95 15.33
N PHE A 140 23.08 -11.50 15.49
CA PHE A 140 24.21 -10.76 16.03
C PHE A 140 24.62 -9.59 15.13
N LEU A 141 24.66 -9.79 13.81
CA LEU A 141 24.94 -8.73 12.84
C LEU A 141 23.89 -7.59 12.89
N LEU A 142 22.62 -7.89 13.17
CA LEU A 142 21.62 -6.85 13.41
C LEU A 142 21.90 -6.09 14.72
N CYS A 143 22.32 -6.77 15.77
CA CYS A 143 22.72 -6.12 17.02
C CYS A 143 23.94 -5.22 16.87
N GLU A 144 24.87 -5.55 15.96
CA GLU A 144 26.06 -4.74 15.68
C GLU A 144 25.83 -3.62 14.65
N GLN A 145 24.73 -3.65 13.90
CA GLN A 145 24.41 -2.63 12.91
C GLN A 145 24.21 -1.26 13.59
N SER A 146 24.92 -0.23 13.12
CA SER A 146 24.91 1.09 13.76
C SER A 146 23.54 1.77 13.74
N SER A 147 22.75 1.63 12.66
CA SER A 147 21.40 2.15 12.59
C SER A 147 20.44 1.09 12.07
N TRP A 148 19.29 0.96 12.72
CA TRP A 148 18.14 0.21 12.18
C TRP A 148 17.24 1.11 11.34
N SER A 149 17.36 2.44 11.53
CA SER A 149 16.65 3.43 10.75
C SER A 149 17.24 3.56 9.34
N TRP A 150 16.38 3.82 8.37
CA TRP A 150 16.78 4.07 6.99
C TRP A 150 17.30 5.49 6.81
N ALA A 151 18.28 5.69 5.94
CA ALA A 151 18.91 6.99 5.70
C ALA A 151 17.91 8.09 5.31
N ALA A 152 16.88 7.72 4.55
CA ALA A 152 15.82 8.65 4.11
C ALA A 152 14.93 9.16 5.24
N HIS A 153 14.89 8.45 6.37
CA HIS A 153 14.01 8.73 7.51
C HIS A 153 14.74 9.39 8.68
N ASP A 154 16.04 9.10 8.82
CA ASP A 154 16.86 9.62 9.93
C ASP A 154 17.01 11.14 9.83
N ASP A 155 16.74 11.84 10.91
CA ASP A 155 16.80 13.29 10.98
C ASP A 155 18.17 13.86 11.40
N VAL A 156 19.17 12.98 11.69
CA VAL A 156 20.47 13.39 12.22
C VAL A 156 21.19 14.35 11.26
N PHE A 157 21.14 14.11 9.96
CA PHE A 157 21.74 14.99 8.97
C PHE A 157 21.11 16.39 8.99
N ARG A 158 19.79 16.48 9.07
CA ARG A 158 19.07 17.75 9.14
C ARG A 158 19.39 18.52 10.41
N ARG A 159 19.56 17.83 11.55
CA ARG A 159 19.85 18.44 12.85
C ARG A 159 21.32 18.84 13.03
N THR A 160 22.24 18.05 12.51
CA THR A 160 23.67 18.16 12.87
C THR A 160 24.62 18.32 11.68
N GLY A 161 24.15 18.04 10.45
CA GLY A 161 24.99 17.95 9.25
C GLY A 161 25.81 16.66 9.17
N CYS A 162 25.63 15.71 10.11
CA CYS A 162 26.35 14.44 10.12
C CYS A 162 25.62 13.38 9.31
N VAL A 163 26.34 12.61 8.48
CA VAL A 163 25.81 11.46 7.73
C VAL A 163 25.95 10.14 8.48
N VAL A 164 26.67 10.12 9.59
CA VAL A 164 26.85 8.92 10.44
C VAL A 164 25.71 8.92 11.47
N PRO A 165 24.96 7.81 11.59
CA PRO A 165 23.89 7.69 12.58
C PRO A 165 24.38 7.93 14.02
N ASP A 166 23.57 8.60 14.83
CA ASP A 166 23.87 8.87 16.23
C ASP A 166 23.35 7.72 17.13
N LEU A 167 24.27 6.96 17.71
CA LEU A 167 23.93 5.86 18.61
C LEU A 167 23.36 6.31 19.96
N ALA A 168 23.63 7.56 20.37
CA ALA A 168 23.12 8.09 21.62
C ALA A 168 21.67 8.55 21.52
N THR A 169 21.22 8.94 20.33
CA THR A 169 19.84 9.35 20.03
C THR A 169 19.31 8.62 18.82
N PRO A 170 19.06 7.30 18.92
CA PRO A 170 18.60 6.49 17.79
C PRO A 170 17.25 7.00 17.29
N TYR A 171 17.10 7.02 15.96
CA TYR A 171 15.84 7.40 15.34
C TYR A 171 14.91 6.17 15.24
N LEU A 172 13.65 6.33 15.62
CA LEU A 172 12.63 5.27 15.55
C LEU A 172 11.74 5.51 14.34
N ASP A 173 11.99 4.72 13.28
CA ASP A 173 11.25 4.71 12.05
C ASP A 173 10.69 3.31 11.71
N LEU A 174 10.24 3.12 10.47
CA LEU A 174 9.77 1.84 9.95
C LEU A 174 10.84 0.74 10.08
N GLY A 175 12.07 1.03 9.67
CA GLY A 175 13.18 0.08 9.68
C GLY A 175 13.52 -0.39 11.10
N ALA A 176 13.58 0.53 12.05
CA ALA A 176 13.84 0.20 13.46
C ALA A 176 12.70 -0.66 14.06
N GLY A 177 11.44 -0.35 13.72
CA GLY A 177 10.29 -1.17 14.12
C GLY A 177 10.35 -2.59 13.54
N GLU A 178 10.68 -2.73 12.26
CA GLU A 178 10.79 -4.04 11.58
C GLU A 178 11.89 -4.91 12.18
N VAL A 179 13.06 -4.36 12.46
CA VAL A 179 14.17 -5.11 13.08
C VAL A 179 13.78 -5.55 14.50
N ALA A 180 13.15 -4.67 15.29
CA ALA A 180 12.71 -5.01 16.63
C ALA A 180 11.70 -6.17 16.63
N ALA A 181 10.70 -6.13 15.75
CA ALA A 181 9.72 -7.21 15.59
C ALA A 181 10.35 -8.50 15.07
N GLN A 182 11.29 -8.44 14.12
CA GLN A 182 11.99 -9.61 13.60
C GLN A 182 12.79 -10.32 14.71
N LEU A 183 13.54 -9.56 15.50
CA LEU A 183 14.29 -10.10 16.65
C LEU A 183 13.36 -10.65 17.72
N ALA A 184 12.20 -10.04 17.94
CA ALA A 184 11.20 -10.51 18.89
C ALA A 184 10.61 -11.86 18.48
N TRP A 185 10.20 -12.02 17.24
CA TRP A 185 9.69 -13.28 16.72
C TRP A 185 10.75 -14.38 16.70
N LEU A 186 12.00 -14.05 16.32
CA LEU A 186 13.13 -14.97 16.36
C LEU A 186 13.38 -15.49 17.78
N ASP A 187 13.43 -14.60 18.77
CA ASP A 187 13.61 -14.94 20.19
C ASP A 187 12.47 -15.81 20.70
N HIS A 188 11.23 -15.54 20.28
CA HIS A 188 10.06 -16.30 20.67
C HIS A 188 10.09 -17.74 20.14
N VAL A 189 10.37 -17.91 18.84
CA VAL A 189 10.28 -19.23 18.21
C VAL A 189 11.49 -20.11 18.46
N LEU A 190 12.71 -19.55 18.61
CA LEU A 190 13.96 -20.29 18.76
C LEU A 190 14.65 -20.06 20.12
N GLY A 191 13.99 -19.40 21.06
CA GLY A 191 14.63 -18.93 22.31
C GLY A 191 15.40 -20.02 23.07
N ARG A 192 14.86 -21.23 23.19
CA ARG A 192 15.55 -22.35 23.85
C ARG A 192 16.82 -22.77 23.10
N GLN A 193 16.73 -22.93 21.77
CA GLN A 193 17.86 -23.33 20.92
C GLN A 193 18.97 -22.26 20.95
N LEU A 194 18.60 -20.98 21.03
CA LEU A 194 19.54 -19.87 21.16
C LEU A 194 20.23 -19.88 22.53
N ASP A 195 19.52 -20.19 23.63
CA ASP A 195 20.12 -20.28 24.97
C ASP A 195 21.12 -21.44 25.04
N ASP A 196 20.79 -22.57 24.41
CA ASP A 196 21.66 -23.77 24.42
C ASP A 196 22.93 -23.55 23.58
N ARG A 197 22.85 -22.86 22.39
CA ARG A 197 23.97 -22.75 21.43
C ARG A 197 24.76 -21.44 21.54
N ALA A 198 24.12 -20.33 21.87
CA ALA A 198 24.74 -19.00 21.98
C ALA A 198 24.30 -18.28 23.26
N PRO A 199 24.68 -18.78 24.44
CA PRO A 199 24.30 -18.16 25.71
C PRO A 199 24.65 -16.68 25.79
N GLY A 200 23.65 -15.85 26.06
CA GLY A 200 23.79 -14.39 26.13
C GLY A 200 23.33 -13.63 24.88
N LEU A 201 23.08 -14.29 23.74
CA LEU A 201 22.54 -13.62 22.54
C LEU A 201 21.15 -13.02 22.79
N ARG A 202 20.26 -13.77 23.45
CA ARG A 202 18.93 -13.29 23.78
C ARG A 202 18.95 -12.05 24.69
N ARG A 203 19.87 -12.01 25.66
CA ARG A 203 20.09 -10.81 26.48
C ARG A 203 20.56 -9.64 25.60
N ARG A 204 21.53 -9.86 24.71
CA ARG A 204 21.98 -8.82 23.78
C ARG A 204 20.85 -8.29 22.90
N ILE A 205 19.98 -9.14 22.37
CA ILE A 205 18.79 -8.75 21.60
C ILE A 205 17.88 -7.83 22.45
N ARG A 206 17.58 -8.21 23.69
CA ARG A 206 16.74 -7.39 24.60
C ARG A 206 17.36 -6.04 24.90
N ASP A 207 18.67 -6.01 25.18
CA ASP A 207 19.40 -4.77 25.46
C ASP A 207 19.33 -3.81 24.27
N GLU A 208 19.57 -4.31 23.04
CA GLU A 208 19.52 -3.51 21.81
C GLU A 208 18.11 -3.00 21.50
N VAL A 209 17.10 -3.86 21.55
CA VAL A 209 15.70 -3.46 21.29
C VAL A 209 15.22 -2.47 22.37
N THR A 210 15.57 -2.69 23.62
CA THR A 210 15.25 -1.75 24.69
C THR A 210 15.91 -0.39 24.47
N GLY A 211 17.20 -0.37 24.14
CA GLY A 211 17.97 0.85 23.97
C GLY A 211 17.60 1.65 22.73
N ARG A 212 17.34 0.97 21.62
CA ARG A 212 17.12 1.60 20.32
C ARG A 212 15.65 1.87 19.99
N VAL A 213 14.72 1.13 20.62
CA VAL A 213 13.30 1.16 20.24
C VAL A 213 12.40 1.44 21.44
N ILE A 214 12.37 0.59 22.46
CA ILE A 214 11.38 0.70 23.54
C ILE A 214 11.59 1.97 24.37
N ARG A 215 12.82 2.26 24.81
CA ARG A 215 13.11 3.45 25.60
C ARG A 215 12.89 4.75 24.79
N PRO A 216 13.43 4.92 23.56
CA PRO A 216 13.12 6.08 22.73
C PRO A 216 11.62 6.27 22.48
N PHE A 217 10.88 5.18 22.28
CA PHE A 217 9.43 5.24 22.13
C PHE A 217 8.74 5.77 23.39
N LEU A 218 9.14 5.34 24.58
CA LEU A 218 8.53 5.77 25.83
C LEU A 218 8.97 7.19 26.28
N ASP A 219 10.20 7.57 25.96
CA ASP A 219 10.77 8.84 26.43
C ASP A 219 10.42 10.04 25.55
N ARG A 220 10.04 9.82 24.26
CA ARG A 220 9.85 10.89 23.28
C ARG A 220 8.43 10.93 22.75
N LEU A 221 7.93 12.15 22.49
CA LEU A 221 6.60 12.45 21.92
C LEU A 221 6.69 13.21 20.60
N ASP A 222 7.89 13.51 20.12
CA ASP A 222 8.15 14.33 18.95
C ASP A 222 8.29 13.54 17.65
N TRP A 223 7.89 12.25 17.65
CA TRP A 223 7.80 11.44 16.45
C TRP A 223 6.60 11.89 15.61
N HIS A 224 6.85 12.34 14.36
CA HIS A 224 5.79 12.81 13.46
C HIS A 224 4.71 11.75 13.21
N TRP A 225 5.10 10.46 13.16
CA TRP A 225 4.20 9.35 12.90
C TRP A 225 3.27 9.00 14.06
N LEU A 226 3.41 9.63 15.23
CA LEU A 226 2.43 9.47 16.32
C LEU A 226 1.07 10.07 15.96
N GLY A 227 1.01 11.01 15.01
CA GLY A 227 -0.24 11.68 14.61
C GLY A 227 -0.82 12.60 15.70
N LEU A 228 0.03 13.18 16.56
CA LEU A 228 -0.40 14.08 17.65
C LEU A 228 -0.84 15.46 17.15
N ASP A 229 -0.44 15.82 15.94
CA ASP A 229 -0.84 17.04 15.22
C ASP A 229 -2.10 16.84 14.36
N GLY A 230 -2.64 15.60 14.33
CA GLY A 230 -3.81 15.23 13.54
C GLY A 230 -3.46 14.68 12.14
N ASP A 231 -2.19 14.71 11.75
CA ASP A 231 -1.71 14.06 10.51
C ASP A 231 -1.34 12.60 10.80
N VAL A 232 -2.27 11.69 10.49
CA VAL A 232 -2.13 10.26 10.78
C VAL A 232 -2.03 9.49 9.47
N HIS A 233 -0.89 8.87 9.23
CA HIS A 233 -0.60 8.10 8.02
C HIS A 233 -0.10 6.68 8.35
N ASN A 234 0.20 5.88 7.34
CA ASN A 234 0.55 4.46 7.43
C ASN A 234 1.71 4.11 8.40
N TRP A 235 2.65 5.02 8.65
CA TRP A 235 3.73 4.79 9.63
C TRP A 235 3.20 4.54 11.04
N ASN A 236 2.11 5.19 11.41
CA ASN A 236 1.52 5.05 12.73
C ASN A 236 1.22 3.57 13.05
N PRO A 237 0.30 2.88 12.34
CA PRO A 237 0.00 1.48 12.65
C PRO A 237 1.16 0.54 12.32
N TRP A 238 1.98 0.85 11.34
CA TRP A 238 3.13 0.01 11.00
C TRP A 238 4.14 -0.07 12.14
N ILE A 239 4.53 1.07 12.70
CA ILE A 239 5.47 1.09 13.82
C ILE A 239 4.81 0.52 15.08
N HIS A 240 3.58 0.94 15.42
CA HIS A 240 2.91 0.47 16.63
C HIS A 240 2.68 -1.05 16.65
N SER A 241 2.33 -1.68 15.52
CA SER A 241 2.17 -3.13 15.46
C SER A 241 3.48 -3.89 15.72
N ASN A 242 4.58 -3.39 15.14
CA ASN A 242 5.91 -3.94 15.39
C ASN A 242 6.34 -3.76 16.87
N LEU A 243 6.02 -2.60 17.46
CA LEU A 243 6.29 -2.33 18.87
C LEU A 243 5.46 -3.20 19.82
N ILE A 244 4.20 -3.53 19.46
CA ILE A 244 3.39 -4.49 20.22
C ILE A 244 4.09 -5.86 20.25
N ALA A 245 4.55 -6.37 19.11
CA ALA A 245 5.28 -7.64 19.07
C ALA A 245 6.56 -7.58 19.93
N ALA A 246 7.35 -6.51 19.79
CA ALA A 246 8.57 -6.33 20.58
C ALA A 246 8.29 -6.21 22.09
N ALA A 247 7.26 -5.46 22.48
CA ALA A 247 6.88 -5.30 23.88
C ALA A 247 6.39 -6.62 24.51
N LEU A 248 5.54 -7.35 23.78
CA LEU A 248 4.98 -8.61 24.29
C LEU A 248 6.02 -9.73 24.46
N LEU A 249 7.06 -9.74 23.61
CA LEU A 249 8.01 -10.85 23.51
C LEU A 249 9.38 -10.58 24.13
N LEU A 250 9.81 -9.31 24.20
CA LEU A 250 11.17 -8.94 24.63
C LEU A 250 11.23 -8.08 25.90
N VAL A 251 10.11 -7.48 26.34
CA VAL A 251 10.12 -6.64 27.54
C VAL A 251 9.77 -7.49 28.77
N ASP A 252 10.77 -7.74 29.62
CA ASP A 252 10.63 -8.59 30.79
C ASP A 252 9.95 -7.88 31.99
N ASP A 253 10.14 -6.54 32.13
CA ASP A 253 9.50 -5.76 33.19
C ASP A 253 8.01 -5.53 32.88
N PRO A 254 7.08 -6.08 33.71
CA PRO A 254 5.65 -5.98 33.42
C PRO A 254 5.11 -4.54 33.36
N ALA A 255 5.68 -3.62 34.13
CA ALA A 255 5.24 -2.22 34.16
C ALA A 255 5.61 -1.52 32.85
N THR A 256 6.85 -1.70 32.39
CA THR A 256 7.34 -1.18 31.10
C THR A 256 6.59 -1.82 29.93
N GLN A 257 6.33 -3.13 29.97
CA GLN A 257 5.54 -3.83 28.96
C GLN A 257 4.12 -3.24 28.85
N ALA A 258 3.41 -3.12 29.98
CA ALA A 258 2.07 -2.55 30.01
C ALA A 258 2.04 -1.08 29.55
N GLN A 259 3.05 -0.30 29.88
CA GLN A 259 3.18 1.09 29.46
C GLN A 259 3.40 1.18 27.93
N ALA A 260 4.30 0.37 27.37
CA ALA A 260 4.58 0.36 25.94
C ALA A 260 3.34 -0.07 25.14
N VAL A 261 2.65 -1.14 25.58
CA VAL A 261 1.43 -1.62 24.94
C VAL A 261 0.29 -0.60 25.04
N ALA A 262 0.09 0.05 26.19
CA ALA A 262 -0.92 1.10 26.36
C ALA A 262 -0.70 2.24 25.36
N ARG A 263 0.55 2.68 25.20
CA ARG A 263 0.90 3.72 24.25
C ARG A 263 0.74 3.31 22.79
N CYS A 264 1.00 2.03 22.47
CA CYS A 264 0.69 1.51 21.14
C CYS A 264 -0.82 1.49 20.86
N ILE A 265 -1.64 1.13 21.85
CA ILE A 265 -3.11 1.18 21.76
C ILE A 265 -3.58 2.60 21.45
N GLU A 266 -3.05 3.62 22.16
CA GLU A 266 -3.37 5.03 21.87
C GLU A 266 -2.99 5.44 20.44
N GLY A 267 -1.87 4.92 19.90
CA GLY A 267 -1.45 5.16 18.53
C GLY A 267 -2.40 4.52 17.52
N LEU A 268 -2.73 3.24 17.70
CA LEU A 268 -3.68 2.53 16.84
C LEU A 268 -5.08 3.14 16.90
N ASP A 269 -5.51 3.64 18.08
CA ASP A 269 -6.79 4.31 18.25
C ASP A 269 -6.87 5.60 17.40
N ARG A 270 -5.80 6.40 17.38
CA ARG A 270 -5.70 7.57 16.49
C ARG A 270 -5.79 7.18 15.02
N PHE A 271 -5.10 6.11 14.60
CA PHE A 271 -5.18 5.63 13.22
C PHE A 271 -6.60 5.19 12.86
N LEU A 272 -7.25 4.36 13.68
CA LEU A 272 -8.62 3.90 13.42
C LEU A 272 -9.62 5.06 13.45
N ALA A 273 -9.39 6.09 14.27
CA ALA A 273 -10.20 7.30 14.32
C ALA A 273 -10.06 8.17 13.05
N SER A 274 -8.94 8.08 12.32
CA SER A 274 -8.73 8.80 11.06
C SER A 274 -9.38 8.11 9.86
N ILE A 275 -9.76 6.83 9.99
CA ILE A 275 -10.38 6.07 8.90
C ILE A 275 -11.84 6.53 8.70
N PRO A 276 -12.22 6.85 7.47
CA PRO A 276 -13.60 7.22 7.15
C PRO A 276 -14.56 6.04 7.30
N ALA A 277 -15.87 6.34 7.37
CA ALA A 277 -16.91 5.34 7.62
C ALA A 277 -17.04 4.27 6.51
N ASP A 278 -16.53 4.55 5.32
CA ASP A 278 -16.49 3.61 4.18
C ASP A 278 -15.21 2.76 4.13
N GLY A 279 -14.30 2.95 5.09
CA GLY A 279 -13.05 2.20 5.21
C GLY A 279 -12.01 2.51 4.15
N ALA A 280 -12.17 3.60 3.40
CA ALA A 280 -11.24 3.98 2.35
C ALA A 280 -9.87 4.37 2.93
N ILE A 281 -8.84 4.02 2.18
CA ILE A 281 -7.46 4.46 2.40
C ILE A 281 -7.06 5.34 1.21
N ASP A 282 -6.78 6.61 1.44
CA ASP A 282 -6.42 7.59 0.41
C ASP A 282 -5.07 7.25 -0.27
N GLU A 283 -4.17 6.60 0.45
CA GLU A 283 -2.90 6.06 -0.06
C GLU A 283 -3.08 4.83 -0.98
N GLY A 284 -4.28 4.28 -1.11
CA GLY A 284 -4.64 3.17 -2.00
C GLY A 284 -4.29 1.76 -1.51
N PHE A 285 -4.54 0.77 -2.38
CA PHE A 285 -4.41 -0.66 -2.08
C PHE A 285 -3.02 -1.08 -1.62
N ALA A 286 -1.97 -0.56 -2.23
CA ALA A 286 -0.61 -0.98 -1.89
C ALA A 286 -0.20 -0.57 -0.48
N TYR A 287 -0.53 0.65 -0.08
CA TYR A 287 -0.25 1.15 1.26
C TYR A 287 -1.21 0.61 2.32
N TRP A 288 -2.38 0.10 1.93
CA TRP A 288 -3.30 -0.57 2.84
C TRP A 288 -2.61 -1.66 3.66
N TRP A 289 -1.72 -2.47 3.06
CA TRP A 289 -1.01 -3.57 3.71
C TRP A 289 -0.02 -3.12 4.79
N ASN A 290 0.51 -1.91 4.64
CA ASN A 290 1.46 -1.32 5.57
C ASN A 290 0.82 -0.28 6.52
N GLY A 291 -0.43 0.07 6.27
CA GLY A 291 -1.28 0.88 7.15
C GLY A 291 -2.31 0.01 7.87
N ALA A 292 -3.48 -0.17 7.26
CA ALA A 292 -4.59 -0.95 7.82
C ALA A 292 -4.21 -2.40 8.12
N GLY A 293 -3.48 -3.08 7.22
CA GLY A 293 -3.01 -4.45 7.45
C GLY A 293 -2.15 -4.57 8.71
N ARG A 294 -1.26 -3.63 8.95
CA ARG A 294 -0.46 -3.58 10.19
C ARG A 294 -1.32 -3.30 11.43
N ALA A 295 -2.32 -2.42 11.32
CA ALA A 295 -3.27 -2.23 12.42
C ALA A 295 -3.98 -3.55 12.77
N LEU A 296 -4.44 -4.30 11.77
CA LEU A 296 -5.08 -5.60 11.96
C LEU A 296 -4.14 -6.62 12.63
N GLU A 297 -2.87 -6.64 12.26
CA GLU A 297 -1.84 -7.49 12.91
C GLU A 297 -1.66 -7.11 14.39
N GLY A 298 -1.55 -5.81 14.68
CA GLY A 298 -1.46 -5.31 16.05
C GLY A 298 -2.68 -5.65 16.90
N LEU A 299 -3.89 -5.47 16.34
CA LEU A 299 -5.14 -5.84 17.01
C LEU A 299 -5.23 -7.34 17.29
N ALA A 300 -4.83 -8.18 16.33
CA ALA A 300 -4.81 -9.64 16.52
C ALA A 300 -3.85 -10.07 17.64
N LEU A 301 -2.67 -9.45 17.71
CA LEU A 301 -1.71 -9.70 18.81
C LEU A 301 -2.27 -9.28 20.16
N LEU A 302 -2.91 -8.12 20.27
CA LEU A 302 -3.53 -7.64 21.50
C LEU A 302 -4.66 -8.54 21.95
N GLU A 303 -5.50 -9.00 21.03
CA GLU A 303 -6.58 -9.92 21.34
C GLU A 303 -6.05 -11.26 21.86
N GLN A 304 -5.07 -11.86 21.17
CA GLN A 304 -4.44 -13.10 21.63
C GLN A 304 -3.75 -12.91 22.99
N ALA A 305 -2.95 -11.85 23.12
CA ALA A 305 -2.20 -11.55 24.33
C ALA A 305 -3.09 -11.34 25.56
N THR A 306 -4.32 -10.87 25.38
CA THR A 306 -5.29 -10.63 26.45
C THR A 306 -6.36 -11.71 26.59
N GLY A 307 -6.25 -12.81 25.82
CA GLY A 307 -7.23 -13.90 25.84
C GLY A 307 -8.62 -13.47 25.35
N GLY A 308 -8.68 -12.56 24.39
CA GLY A 308 -9.91 -12.07 23.78
C GLY A 308 -10.57 -10.88 24.50
N VAL A 309 -10.00 -10.37 25.59
CA VAL A 309 -10.57 -9.21 26.31
C VAL A 309 -10.54 -7.95 25.45
N LEU A 310 -9.44 -7.71 24.75
CA LEU A 310 -9.33 -6.58 23.80
C LEU A 310 -9.78 -7.05 22.41
N ASP A 311 -11.09 -7.11 22.22
CA ASP A 311 -11.71 -7.51 20.95
C ASP A 311 -11.53 -6.43 19.88
N GLY A 312 -10.87 -6.79 18.75
CA GLY A 312 -10.63 -5.91 17.61
C GLY A 312 -11.78 -5.87 16.58
N GLY A 313 -12.91 -6.57 16.81
CA GLY A 313 -14.04 -6.69 15.86
C GLY A 313 -14.93 -5.45 15.73
N LEU A 314 -14.34 -4.28 15.44
CA LEU A 314 -15.04 -3.00 15.38
C LEU A 314 -15.68 -2.74 13.99
N PRO A 315 -16.73 -1.90 13.89
CA PRO A 315 -17.34 -1.53 12.61
C PRO A 315 -16.34 -0.98 11.59
N VAL A 316 -15.44 -0.09 11.99
CA VAL A 316 -14.39 0.46 11.12
C VAL A 316 -13.45 -0.62 10.60
N VAL A 317 -13.14 -1.64 11.40
CA VAL A 317 -12.29 -2.77 11.01
C VAL A 317 -12.97 -3.63 9.93
N ARG A 318 -14.31 -3.78 9.98
CA ARG A 318 -15.06 -4.47 8.93
C ARG A 318 -14.88 -3.81 7.56
N GLU A 319 -15.02 -2.49 7.50
CA GLU A 319 -14.86 -1.73 6.26
C GLU A 319 -13.41 -1.76 5.74
N LEU A 320 -12.42 -1.69 6.65
CA LEU A 320 -11.02 -1.87 6.30
C LEU A 320 -10.75 -3.24 5.67
N VAL A 321 -11.31 -4.32 6.23
CA VAL A 321 -11.12 -5.69 5.72
C VAL A 321 -11.72 -5.87 4.33
N ALA A 322 -12.82 -5.18 4.00
CA ALA A 322 -13.45 -5.24 2.70
C ALA A 322 -12.71 -4.44 1.61
N PHE A 323 -11.84 -3.48 1.98
CA PHE A 323 -11.22 -2.56 1.03
C PHE A 323 -10.36 -3.25 -0.05
N PRO A 324 -9.46 -4.22 0.24
CA PRO A 324 -8.68 -4.89 -0.81
C PRO A 324 -9.54 -5.62 -1.84
N HIS A 325 -10.63 -6.27 -1.43
CA HIS A 325 -11.58 -6.92 -2.32
C HIS A 325 -12.25 -5.90 -3.26
N ARG A 326 -12.63 -4.72 -2.75
CA ARG A 326 -13.27 -3.64 -3.50
C ARG A 326 -12.36 -3.02 -4.56
N MET A 327 -11.04 -3.05 -4.37
CA MET A 327 -10.04 -2.46 -5.27
C MET A 327 -9.50 -3.43 -6.33
N HIS A 328 -9.90 -4.71 -6.31
CA HIS A 328 -9.38 -5.72 -7.21
C HIS A 328 -9.95 -5.58 -8.63
N ILE A 329 -9.09 -5.44 -9.63
CA ILE A 329 -9.44 -5.36 -11.06
C ILE A 329 -9.54 -6.77 -11.66
N GLY A 330 -8.52 -7.60 -11.47
CA GLY A 330 -8.45 -8.97 -11.96
C GLY A 330 -7.03 -9.50 -11.94
N GLY A 331 -6.85 -10.82 -11.72
CA GLY A 331 -5.53 -11.42 -11.61
C GLY A 331 -4.67 -10.75 -10.54
N ALA A 332 -3.53 -10.19 -10.92
CA ALA A 332 -2.67 -9.42 -10.02
C ALA A 332 -2.95 -7.90 -10.04
N TRP A 333 -3.92 -7.44 -10.84
CA TRP A 333 -4.19 -6.02 -11.04
C TRP A 333 -5.15 -5.46 -9.99
N PHE A 334 -4.75 -4.36 -9.37
CA PHE A 334 -5.54 -3.59 -8.43
C PHE A 334 -5.62 -2.13 -8.85
N LEU A 335 -6.65 -1.42 -8.39
CA LEU A 335 -6.73 0.02 -8.65
C LEU A 335 -5.59 0.73 -7.92
N ASN A 336 -4.71 1.33 -8.69
CA ASN A 336 -3.45 1.91 -8.26
C ASN A 336 -3.53 3.44 -8.13
N VAL A 337 -4.32 3.91 -7.19
CA VAL A 337 -4.34 5.35 -6.84
C VAL A 337 -3.12 5.71 -6.01
N ALA A 338 -2.75 6.98 -6.02
CA ALA A 338 -1.60 7.53 -5.30
C ALA A 338 -0.26 6.83 -5.70
N ASP A 339 0.70 6.71 -4.79
CA ASP A 339 1.95 5.97 -5.02
C ASP A 339 1.72 4.43 -4.99
N GLY A 340 0.64 3.94 -5.60
CA GLY A 340 0.34 2.52 -5.69
C GLY A 340 0.90 1.87 -6.95
N PRO A 341 1.64 0.73 -6.88
CA PRO A 341 1.92 -0.08 -8.04
C PRO A 341 0.61 -0.72 -8.54
N ALA A 342 0.50 -0.89 -9.86
CA ALA A 342 -0.70 -1.45 -10.49
C ALA A 342 -0.91 -2.94 -10.19
N ARG A 343 0.14 -3.63 -9.78
CA ARG A 343 0.12 -5.05 -9.46
C ARG A 343 0.35 -5.30 -7.99
N ALA A 344 -0.38 -6.25 -7.43
CA ALA A 344 -0.13 -6.75 -6.10
C ALA A 344 1.27 -7.37 -6.01
N ALA A 345 2.02 -7.05 -4.95
CA ALA A 345 3.24 -7.74 -4.63
C ALA A 345 2.97 -9.21 -4.28
N ALA A 346 3.94 -10.09 -4.53
CA ALA A 346 3.81 -11.51 -4.22
C ALA A 346 3.70 -11.78 -2.71
N ALA A 347 4.40 -10.98 -1.91
CA ALA A 347 4.55 -11.16 -0.46
C ALA A 347 3.45 -10.48 0.38
N LEU A 348 2.20 -10.54 -0.03
CA LEU A 348 1.09 -9.96 0.74
C LEU A 348 0.47 -10.99 1.68
N PRO A 349 0.16 -10.63 2.95
CA PRO A 349 -0.36 -11.54 3.96
C PRO A 349 -1.88 -11.77 3.80
N TRP A 350 -2.31 -12.38 2.71
CA TRP A 350 -3.70 -12.68 2.41
C TRP A 350 -4.34 -13.64 3.44
N ASP A 351 -3.53 -14.50 4.06
CA ASP A 351 -3.94 -15.36 5.17
C ASP A 351 -4.43 -14.54 6.38
N MET A 352 -3.76 -13.45 6.70
CA MET A 352 -4.18 -12.51 7.75
C MET A 352 -5.53 -11.88 7.42
N LEU A 353 -5.70 -11.39 6.18
CA LEU A 353 -6.95 -10.81 5.73
C LEU A 353 -8.09 -11.85 5.75
N HIS A 354 -7.83 -13.08 5.31
CA HIS A 354 -8.78 -14.18 5.38
C HIS A 354 -9.27 -14.43 6.82
N ARG A 355 -8.34 -14.53 7.80
CA ARG A 355 -8.72 -14.72 9.22
C ARG A 355 -9.64 -13.62 9.72
N TRP A 356 -9.33 -12.37 9.41
CA TRP A 356 -10.16 -11.23 9.78
C TRP A 356 -11.53 -11.26 9.11
N ALA A 357 -11.59 -11.56 7.82
CA ALA A 357 -12.85 -11.63 7.08
C ALA A 357 -13.76 -12.74 7.62
N VAL A 358 -13.21 -13.94 7.89
CA VAL A 358 -13.95 -15.06 8.52
C VAL A 358 -14.47 -14.63 9.91
N ARG A 359 -13.61 -14.05 10.74
CA ARG A 359 -13.98 -13.60 12.08
C ARG A 359 -15.10 -12.56 12.06
N LEU A 360 -15.07 -11.63 11.12
CA LEU A 360 -16.07 -10.56 11.00
C LEU A 360 -17.34 -11.02 10.28
N GLY A 361 -17.39 -12.26 9.78
CA GLY A 361 -18.52 -12.81 9.05
C GLY A 361 -18.74 -12.14 7.68
N ASP A 362 -17.66 -11.81 6.97
CA ASP A 362 -17.67 -11.34 5.60
C ASP A 362 -17.22 -12.48 4.66
N PRO A 363 -18.17 -13.28 4.12
CA PRO A 363 -17.84 -14.44 3.31
C PRO A 363 -17.22 -14.08 1.94
N GLU A 364 -17.55 -12.91 1.38
CA GLU A 364 -17.02 -12.49 0.08
C GLU A 364 -15.56 -12.06 0.22
N ALA A 365 -15.23 -11.23 1.22
CA ALA A 365 -13.85 -10.86 1.49
C ALA A 365 -13.01 -12.08 1.92
N ALA A 366 -13.60 -13.04 2.67
CA ALA A 366 -12.93 -14.27 3.04
C ALA A 366 -12.61 -15.16 1.81
N ALA A 367 -13.58 -15.38 0.93
CA ALA A 367 -13.38 -16.14 -0.30
C ALA A 367 -12.36 -15.47 -1.23
N HIS A 368 -12.42 -14.13 -1.35
CA HIS A 368 -11.44 -13.36 -2.11
C HIS A 368 -10.02 -13.52 -1.54
N ALA A 369 -9.85 -13.30 -0.25
CA ALA A 369 -8.53 -13.43 0.39
C ALA A 369 -7.98 -14.87 0.31
N ALA A 370 -8.85 -15.90 0.43
CA ALA A 370 -8.45 -17.30 0.26
C ALA A 370 -7.96 -17.60 -1.16
N ALA A 371 -8.65 -17.09 -2.19
CA ALA A 371 -8.24 -17.28 -3.59
C ALA A 371 -6.93 -16.53 -3.93
N MET A 372 -6.65 -15.41 -3.25
CA MET A 372 -5.41 -14.65 -3.42
C MET A 372 -4.24 -15.21 -2.59
N ALA A 373 -4.51 -16.03 -1.57
CA ALA A 373 -3.49 -16.57 -0.70
C ALA A 373 -2.70 -17.70 -1.38
N THR A 374 -1.45 -17.45 -1.70
CA THR A 374 -0.57 -18.47 -2.29
C THR A 374 -0.19 -19.57 -1.29
N GLY A 375 -0.30 -19.28 0.01
CA GLY A 375 0.18 -20.14 1.11
C GLY A 375 1.70 -20.35 1.09
N VAL A 376 2.43 -19.55 0.33
CA VAL A 376 3.89 -19.61 0.21
C VAL A 376 4.49 -18.59 1.16
N PRO A 377 5.31 -19.02 2.15
CA PRO A 377 6.05 -18.10 2.99
C PRO A 377 7.05 -17.31 2.16
N ASP A 378 6.90 -15.98 2.09
CA ASP A 378 7.81 -15.10 1.38
C ASP A 378 8.64 -14.28 2.38
N PRO A 379 9.97 -14.45 2.43
CA PRO A 379 10.85 -13.72 3.34
C PRO A 379 10.73 -12.19 3.24
N ALA A 380 10.31 -11.66 2.10
CA ALA A 380 10.10 -10.23 1.92
C ALA A 380 8.89 -9.70 2.71
N ALA A 381 7.97 -10.56 3.12
CA ALA A 381 6.83 -10.16 3.95
C ALA A 381 7.20 -9.79 5.40
N GLY A 382 8.40 -10.20 5.87
CA GLY A 382 8.82 -10.09 7.26
C GLY A 382 8.53 -11.34 8.09
N LEU A 383 9.37 -11.59 9.12
CA LEU A 383 9.35 -12.87 9.87
C LEU A 383 7.99 -13.19 10.50
N GLY A 384 7.34 -12.22 11.16
CA GLY A 384 6.05 -12.46 11.81
C GLY A 384 4.97 -12.92 10.82
N ARG A 385 4.88 -12.29 9.64
CA ARG A 385 3.96 -12.68 8.56
C ARG A 385 4.26 -14.07 8.03
N VAL A 386 5.54 -14.37 7.79
CA VAL A 386 6.00 -15.68 7.33
C VAL A 386 5.60 -16.79 8.31
N LEU A 387 5.82 -16.58 9.61
CA LEU A 387 5.46 -17.55 10.63
C LEU A 387 3.94 -17.83 10.67
N HIS A 388 3.12 -16.80 10.51
CA HIS A 388 1.66 -16.97 10.43
C HIS A 388 1.23 -17.71 9.17
N THR A 389 1.82 -17.41 8.00
CA THR A 389 1.56 -18.15 6.74
C THR A 389 1.93 -19.63 6.86
N MET A 390 2.97 -19.95 7.64
CA MET A 390 3.36 -21.35 7.88
C MET A 390 2.37 -22.11 8.75
N LEU A 391 1.62 -21.42 9.61
CA LEU A 391 0.62 -22.03 10.50
C LEU A 391 -0.73 -22.26 9.81
N GLU A 392 -1.18 -21.29 9.06
CA GLU A 392 -2.51 -21.29 8.44
C GLU A 392 -2.41 -21.05 6.95
N ARG A 393 -3.05 -21.94 6.21
CA ARG A 393 -3.22 -21.81 4.75
C ARG A 393 -4.70 -21.91 4.47
N PRO A 394 -5.37 -20.79 4.11
CA PRO A 394 -6.74 -20.87 3.68
C PRO A 394 -6.85 -21.70 2.40
N GLU A 395 -7.81 -22.62 2.36
CA GLU A 395 -8.13 -23.37 1.16
C GLU A 395 -9.17 -22.58 0.35
N PRO A 396 -8.87 -22.20 -0.90
CA PRO A 396 -9.83 -21.48 -1.72
C PRO A 396 -10.94 -22.43 -2.17
N ALA A 397 -12.17 -21.95 -2.13
CA ALA A 397 -13.32 -22.65 -2.69
C ALA A 397 -13.32 -22.63 -4.24
N SER A 398 -12.55 -21.73 -4.84
CA SER A 398 -12.39 -21.56 -6.29
C SER A 398 -11.01 -20.96 -6.57
N ASP A 399 -10.40 -21.33 -7.70
CA ASP A 399 -9.14 -20.76 -8.16
C ASP A 399 -9.28 -19.28 -8.59
N ALA A 400 -10.50 -18.85 -8.93
CA ALA A 400 -10.80 -17.47 -9.28
C ALA A 400 -11.38 -16.72 -8.06
N PRO A 401 -10.81 -15.55 -7.68
CA PRO A 401 -11.36 -14.76 -6.61
C PRO A 401 -12.73 -14.19 -7.00
N PRO A 402 -13.71 -14.14 -6.09
CA PRO A 402 -14.94 -13.41 -6.34
C PRO A 402 -14.62 -11.92 -6.51
N LEU A 403 -15.24 -11.26 -7.48
CA LEU A 403 -15.00 -9.85 -7.78
C LEU A 403 -16.29 -9.04 -7.59
N VAL A 404 -16.21 -7.88 -6.91
CA VAL A 404 -17.40 -7.03 -6.67
C VAL A 404 -18.00 -6.56 -7.99
N ALA A 405 -19.32 -6.53 -8.09
CA ALA A 405 -20.03 -5.96 -9.25
C ALA A 405 -19.83 -4.44 -9.35
N GLY A 406 -19.65 -3.78 -8.22
CA GLY A 406 -19.36 -2.37 -8.13
C GLY A 406 -19.23 -1.92 -6.67
N THR A 407 -18.50 -0.84 -6.47
CA THR A 407 -18.34 -0.16 -5.18
C THR A 407 -18.23 1.34 -5.40
N TYR A 408 -18.63 2.10 -4.40
CA TYR A 408 -18.39 3.53 -4.32
C TYR A 408 -17.87 3.89 -2.93
N LEU A 409 -16.75 4.58 -2.88
CA LEU A 409 -16.13 5.07 -1.65
C LEU A 409 -16.27 6.60 -1.62
N PRO A 410 -17.30 7.13 -0.96
CA PRO A 410 -17.63 8.55 -1.01
C PRO A 410 -16.56 9.45 -0.39
N SER A 411 -15.80 8.97 0.61
CA SER A 411 -14.77 9.77 1.28
C SER A 411 -13.59 10.14 0.37
N VAL A 412 -13.23 9.27 -0.57
CA VAL A 412 -12.17 9.47 -1.59
C VAL A 412 -12.74 9.62 -2.99
N GLN A 413 -14.07 9.59 -3.13
CA GLN A 413 -14.81 9.73 -4.39
C GLN A 413 -14.35 8.74 -5.47
N ILE A 414 -14.13 7.47 -5.08
CA ILE A 414 -13.72 6.40 -6.00
C ILE A 414 -14.92 5.51 -6.31
N MET A 415 -15.25 5.37 -7.60
CA MET A 415 -16.18 4.37 -8.12
C MET A 415 -15.41 3.28 -8.84
N VAL A 416 -15.75 2.02 -8.57
CA VAL A 416 -15.38 0.86 -9.38
C VAL A 416 -16.66 0.17 -9.83
N ALA A 417 -16.79 -0.12 -11.12
CA ALA A 417 -17.97 -0.79 -11.69
C ALA A 417 -17.53 -1.84 -12.72
N ARG A 418 -18.17 -3.04 -12.67
CA ARG A 418 -17.96 -4.15 -13.60
C ARG A 418 -19.18 -4.38 -14.46
N GLU A 419 -18.93 -4.83 -15.68
CA GLU A 419 -19.99 -5.29 -16.59
C GLU A 419 -20.70 -6.51 -15.99
N THR A 420 -19.93 -7.52 -15.54
CA THR A 420 -20.47 -8.72 -14.87
C THR A 420 -19.83 -8.89 -13.49
N GLY A 421 -20.62 -8.91 -12.43
CA GLY A 421 -20.13 -9.18 -11.07
C GLY A 421 -19.64 -10.62 -10.92
N GLY A 422 -18.68 -10.85 -10.03
CA GLY A 422 -18.13 -12.18 -9.73
C GLY A 422 -17.03 -12.64 -10.69
N THR A 423 -16.78 -11.96 -11.80
CA THR A 423 -15.80 -12.36 -12.83
C THR A 423 -14.99 -11.15 -13.31
N ALA A 424 -13.83 -11.41 -13.89
CA ALA A 424 -13.02 -10.42 -14.59
C ALA A 424 -13.45 -10.21 -16.05
N GLU A 425 -14.33 -11.05 -16.60
CA GLU A 425 -14.78 -10.97 -17.99
C GLU A 425 -15.54 -9.66 -18.28
N GLY A 426 -15.32 -9.11 -19.46
CA GLY A 426 -15.96 -7.87 -19.90
C GLY A 426 -15.24 -6.63 -19.43
N LEU A 427 -15.99 -5.53 -19.36
CA LEU A 427 -15.47 -4.22 -19.04
C LEU A 427 -15.45 -3.94 -17.53
N LEU A 428 -14.41 -3.23 -17.08
CA LEU A 428 -14.37 -2.56 -15.79
C LEU A 428 -14.08 -1.08 -16.01
N LEU A 429 -14.82 -0.23 -15.29
CA LEU A 429 -14.56 1.21 -15.15
C LEU A 429 -14.23 1.53 -13.70
N ALA A 430 -13.10 2.21 -13.47
CA ALA A 430 -12.86 2.94 -12.24
C ALA A 430 -12.74 4.44 -12.54
N ALA A 431 -13.29 5.28 -11.66
CA ALA A 431 -13.22 6.73 -11.75
C ALA A 431 -12.92 7.33 -10.37
N LYS A 432 -12.00 8.28 -10.31
CA LYS A 432 -11.54 8.93 -9.09
C LYS A 432 -11.85 10.42 -9.12
N GLY A 433 -12.42 10.93 -8.02
CA GLY A 433 -12.49 12.35 -7.69
C GLY A 433 -11.43 12.75 -6.67
N GLY A 434 -11.84 13.04 -5.43
CA GLY A 434 -10.95 13.38 -4.32
C GLY A 434 -10.31 14.76 -4.44
N HIS A 435 -9.09 14.91 -3.92
CA HIS A 435 -8.36 16.18 -3.91
C HIS A 435 -6.85 15.98 -3.99
N ASN A 436 -6.12 17.00 -4.47
CA ASN A 436 -4.66 16.96 -4.61
C ASN A 436 -3.87 17.26 -3.30
N GLY A 437 -4.46 16.97 -2.15
CA GLY A 437 -3.86 17.02 -0.82
C GLY A 437 -4.01 15.71 -0.05
N GLU A 438 -4.19 14.59 -0.73
CA GLU A 438 -4.16 13.22 -0.17
C GLU A 438 -2.71 12.81 0.14
N HIS A 439 -2.55 11.80 0.99
CA HIS A 439 -1.22 11.23 1.23
C HIS A 439 -0.70 10.54 -0.03
N HIS A 440 0.60 10.61 -0.29
CA HIS A 440 1.23 10.05 -1.49
C HIS A 440 0.62 10.54 -2.81
N ASN A 441 0.05 11.74 -2.82
CA ASN A 441 -0.77 12.31 -3.89
C ASN A 441 -0.08 12.39 -5.26
N HIS A 442 -0.86 12.09 -6.29
CA HIS A 442 -0.63 12.51 -7.68
C HIS A 442 -1.63 13.60 -8.06
N ARG A 443 -1.34 14.38 -9.11
CA ARG A 443 -2.29 15.36 -9.66
C ARG A 443 -3.25 14.67 -10.63
N ASP A 444 -4.14 13.85 -10.10
CA ASP A 444 -4.95 12.88 -10.85
C ASP A 444 -6.46 13.00 -10.62
N VAL A 445 -6.93 14.12 -10.06
CA VAL A 445 -8.35 14.38 -9.81
C VAL A 445 -9.17 14.31 -11.11
N GLY A 446 -10.14 13.40 -11.17
CA GLY A 446 -10.94 13.11 -12.36
C GLY A 446 -10.38 12.00 -13.24
N SER A 447 -9.32 11.29 -12.82
CA SER A 447 -8.73 10.18 -13.57
C SER A 447 -9.69 8.98 -13.69
N VAL A 448 -9.51 8.23 -14.79
CA VAL A 448 -10.26 7.01 -15.06
C VAL A 448 -9.33 5.88 -15.46
N VAL A 449 -9.68 4.66 -15.05
CA VAL A 449 -9.04 3.41 -15.45
C VAL A 449 -10.09 2.53 -16.11
N VAL A 450 -9.75 1.94 -17.27
CA VAL A 450 -10.61 0.96 -17.96
C VAL A 450 -9.83 -0.31 -18.17
N ALA A 451 -10.42 -1.43 -17.74
CA ALA A 451 -9.88 -2.76 -17.98
C ALA A 451 -10.84 -3.58 -18.86
N VAL A 452 -10.27 -4.50 -19.62
CA VAL A 452 -10.98 -5.51 -20.39
C VAL A 452 -10.48 -6.88 -19.95
N ASP A 453 -11.39 -7.79 -19.61
CA ASP A 453 -11.08 -9.13 -19.11
C ASP A 453 -10.05 -9.13 -17.97
N GLY A 454 -10.17 -8.14 -17.08
CA GLY A 454 -9.30 -7.99 -15.91
C GLY A 454 -7.94 -7.35 -16.17
N VAL A 455 -7.60 -6.96 -17.41
CA VAL A 455 -6.34 -6.29 -17.77
C VAL A 455 -6.58 -4.80 -18.04
N PRO A 456 -5.94 -3.88 -17.29
CA PRO A 456 -6.06 -2.45 -17.51
C PRO A 456 -5.45 -2.04 -18.87
N LEU A 457 -6.20 -1.26 -19.66
CA LEU A 457 -5.80 -0.75 -20.97
C LEU A 457 -5.81 0.78 -21.05
N LEU A 458 -6.80 1.47 -20.44
CA LEU A 458 -6.65 2.88 -20.04
C LEU A 458 -6.20 2.85 -18.58
N VAL A 459 -5.07 3.47 -18.28
CA VAL A 459 -4.33 3.17 -17.05
C VAL A 459 -3.94 4.44 -16.28
N ASP A 460 -3.61 4.24 -15.02
CA ASP A 460 -2.75 5.12 -14.23
C ASP A 460 -1.34 4.52 -14.21
N ALA A 461 -0.31 5.35 -14.37
CA ALA A 461 1.08 4.86 -14.39
C ALA A 461 1.49 4.24 -13.05
N GLY A 462 0.98 4.77 -11.95
CA GLY A 462 1.32 4.34 -10.61
C GLY A 462 2.69 4.80 -10.13
N GLN A 463 3.25 4.07 -9.18
CA GLN A 463 4.45 4.42 -8.44
C GLN A 463 5.74 4.16 -9.24
N PRO A 464 6.61 5.17 -9.46
CA PRO A 464 8.00 4.97 -9.86
C PRO A 464 8.90 4.66 -8.66
N THR A 465 10.14 4.25 -8.94
CA THR A 465 11.17 4.04 -7.91
C THR A 465 11.38 5.31 -7.08
N TYR A 466 11.38 5.17 -5.76
CA TYR A 466 11.54 6.28 -4.84
C TYR A 466 12.97 6.83 -4.81
N THR A 467 13.05 8.16 -4.84
CA THR A 467 14.28 8.94 -4.66
C THR A 467 14.02 10.09 -3.66
N ALA A 468 15.05 10.87 -3.35
CA ALA A 468 14.88 12.07 -2.53
C ALA A 468 13.90 13.09 -3.17
N GLN A 469 13.81 13.15 -4.52
CA GLN A 469 12.87 14.01 -5.22
C GLN A 469 11.42 13.64 -4.93
N THR A 470 11.11 12.35 -4.73
CA THR A 470 9.76 11.85 -4.50
C THR A 470 9.07 12.51 -3.31
N PHE A 471 9.83 12.84 -2.27
CA PHE A 471 9.34 13.47 -1.04
C PHE A 471 9.82 14.92 -0.88
N GLY A 472 10.38 15.50 -1.94
CA GLY A 472 10.88 16.87 -1.97
C GLY A 472 9.89 17.85 -2.61
N PRO A 473 10.22 19.15 -2.62
CA PRO A 473 9.41 20.19 -3.24
C PRO A 473 9.24 19.99 -4.76
N ASP A 474 10.17 19.27 -5.40
CA ASP A 474 10.16 18.98 -6.83
C ASP A 474 9.44 17.66 -7.19
N ARG A 475 8.60 17.11 -6.28
CA ARG A 475 7.82 15.88 -6.49
C ARG A 475 7.08 15.89 -7.83
N TYR A 476 6.40 16.97 -8.13
CA TYR A 476 5.61 17.11 -9.37
C TYR A 476 6.45 17.41 -10.63
N GLY A 477 7.77 17.41 -10.51
CA GLY A 477 8.70 17.27 -11.64
C GLY A 477 8.81 15.81 -12.13
N ILE A 478 8.38 14.84 -11.34
CA ILE A 478 8.34 13.42 -11.70
C ILE A 478 7.14 13.17 -12.61
N ARG A 479 7.37 12.59 -13.78
CA ARG A 479 6.36 12.44 -14.83
C ARG A 479 5.10 11.71 -14.36
N ALA A 480 5.24 10.64 -13.59
CA ALA A 480 4.11 9.89 -13.04
C ALA A 480 3.23 10.69 -12.07
N MET A 481 3.73 11.80 -11.52
CA MET A 481 3.00 12.66 -10.58
C MET A 481 2.25 13.82 -11.25
N GLN A 482 2.52 14.06 -12.56
CA GLN A 482 1.98 15.19 -13.32
C GLN A 482 0.60 14.88 -13.87
N SER A 483 -0.36 15.82 -13.79
CA SER A 483 -1.69 15.64 -14.35
C SER A 483 -1.67 15.37 -15.85
N ASN A 484 -0.71 15.92 -16.59
CA ASN A 484 -0.55 15.67 -18.02
C ASN A 484 -0.24 14.21 -18.39
N TRP A 485 0.08 13.35 -17.42
CA TRP A 485 0.35 11.92 -17.61
C TRP A 485 -0.66 11.02 -16.88
N HIS A 486 -1.80 11.60 -16.50
CA HIS A 486 -2.99 10.88 -16.05
C HIS A 486 -4.13 11.00 -17.06
N SER A 487 -5.18 10.20 -16.90
CA SER A 487 -6.38 10.23 -17.75
C SER A 487 -7.32 11.38 -17.33
N VAL A 488 -6.83 12.63 -17.40
CA VAL A 488 -7.53 13.84 -16.95
C VAL A 488 -7.53 14.92 -18.05
N PRO A 489 -8.42 15.93 -17.97
CA PRO A 489 -8.35 17.09 -18.87
C PRO A 489 -7.14 17.98 -18.61
N ALA A 490 -6.75 18.76 -19.61
CA ALA A 490 -5.74 19.81 -19.53
C ALA A 490 -6.30 21.11 -20.12
N PRO A 491 -7.14 21.87 -19.38
CA PRO A 491 -7.70 23.13 -19.81
C PRO A 491 -6.58 24.13 -20.12
N PHE A 492 -6.49 24.64 -21.35
CA PHE A 492 -5.44 25.57 -21.80
C PHE A 492 -4.00 25.04 -21.56
N GLY A 493 -3.80 23.72 -21.52
CA GLY A 493 -2.53 23.09 -21.22
C GLY A 493 -2.09 23.21 -19.75
N LEU A 494 -2.96 23.62 -18.85
CA LEU A 494 -2.68 23.74 -17.42
C LEU A 494 -2.64 22.37 -16.75
N GLU A 495 -1.78 22.27 -15.77
CA GLU A 495 -1.78 21.16 -14.79
C GLU A 495 -2.63 21.52 -13.58
N GLN A 496 -3.11 20.47 -12.88
CA GLN A 496 -3.83 20.64 -11.62
C GLN A 496 -2.92 21.24 -10.54
N GLY A 497 -3.52 22.01 -9.64
CA GLY A 497 -2.83 22.54 -8.48
C GLY A 497 -2.60 21.49 -7.40
N THR A 498 -1.88 21.88 -6.35
CA THR A 498 -1.52 21.01 -5.21
C THR A 498 -2.21 21.47 -3.95
N GLY A 499 -2.68 20.55 -3.14
CA GLY A 499 -3.33 20.82 -1.86
C GLY A 499 -4.83 20.52 -1.90
N ARG A 500 -5.46 20.55 -0.74
CA ARG A 500 -6.85 20.13 -0.51
C ARG A 500 -7.88 21.00 -1.24
N ASP A 501 -7.55 22.23 -1.57
CA ASP A 501 -8.45 23.13 -2.30
C ASP A 501 -8.60 22.76 -3.77
N PHE A 502 -7.63 22.02 -4.32
CA PHE A 502 -7.68 21.49 -5.68
C PHE A 502 -8.37 20.13 -5.69
N ALA A 503 -9.70 20.15 -5.84
CA ALA A 503 -10.57 19.02 -5.58
C ALA A 503 -11.65 18.84 -6.64
N ALA A 504 -12.24 17.65 -6.70
CA ALA A 504 -13.49 17.39 -7.39
C ALA A 504 -14.69 17.63 -6.49
N GLY A 505 -15.79 18.07 -7.08
CA GLY A 505 -17.11 18.05 -6.46
C GLY A 505 -18.00 16.96 -7.08
N VAL A 506 -18.57 16.08 -6.28
CA VAL A 506 -19.50 15.06 -6.79
C VAL A 506 -20.84 15.71 -7.14
N LEU A 507 -21.23 15.59 -8.40
CA LEU A 507 -22.53 16.06 -8.89
C LEU A 507 -23.58 14.94 -8.86
N ASN A 508 -23.18 13.75 -9.33
CA ASN A 508 -23.99 12.54 -9.27
C ASN A 508 -23.10 11.36 -8.86
N ALA A 509 -23.45 10.74 -7.73
CA ALA A 509 -22.85 9.51 -7.26
C ALA A 509 -23.49 8.29 -7.93
N PRO A 510 -22.79 7.14 -8.05
CA PRO A 510 -23.39 5.92 -8.58
C PRO A 510 -24.53 5.42 -7.69
N THR A 511 -25.49 4.75 -8.34
CA THR A 511 -26.62 4.07 -7.68
C THR A 511 -26.62 2.59 -8.06
N PRO A 512 -27.42 1.73 -7.41
CA PRO A 512 -27.53 0.33 -7.81
C PRO A 512 -27.94 0.13 -9.27
N GLU A 513 -28.75 1.05 -9.82
CA GLU A 513 -29.29 1.01 -11.18
C GLU A 513 -28.34 1.65 -12.20
N ARG A 514 -27.47 2.55 -11.76
CA ARG A 514 -26.62 3.35 -12.65
C ARG A 514 -25.18 3.47 -12.16
N SER A 515 -24.27 2.82 -12.86
CA SER A 515 -22.84 2.87 -12.59
C SER A 515 -22.21 4.11 -13.24
N GLN A 516 -22.57 5.31 -12.71
CA GLN A 516 -22.07 6.60 -13.17
C GLN A 516 -21.52 7.41 -11.99
N LEU A 517 -20.33 8.01 -12.20
CA LEU A 517 -19.80 9.06 -11.34
C LEU A 517 -19.66 10.35 -12.17
N GLU A 518 -20.35 11.41 -11.75
CA GLU A 518 -20.25 12.73 -12.40
C GLU A 518 -19.59 13.72 -11.45
N LEU A 519 -18.51 14.33 -11.92
CA LEU A 519 -17.61 15.17 -11.14
C LEU A 519 -17.53 16.59 -11.74
N ALA A 520 -17.56 17.60 -10.87
CA ALA A 520 -17.15 18.96 -11.18
C ALA A 520 -15.65 19.09 -10.92
N LEU A 521 -14.83 19.31 -11.96
CA LEU A 521 -13.37 19.29 -11.91
C LEU A 521 -12.71 20.68 -11.99
N GLY A 522 -13.48 21.74 -12.20
CA GLY A 522 -12.91 23.08 -12.40
C GLY A 522 -12.00 23.53 -11.26
N ALA A 523 -12.35 23.22 -10.00
CA ALA A 523 -11.56 23.59 -8.84
C ALA A 523 -10.18 22.92 -8.81
N ALA A 524 -10.01 21.73 -9.40
CA ALA A 524 -8.69 21.08 -9.52
C ALA A 524 -7.70 21.91 -10.34
N TYR A 525 -8.19 22.83 -11.18
CA TYR A 525 -7.40 23.73 -12.02
C TYR A 525 -7.48 25.19 -11.55
N GLY A 526 -8.10 25.47 -10.41
CA GLY A 526 -8.30 26.84 -9.90
C GLY A 526 -9.42 27.62 -10.61
N PHE A 527 -10.34 26.94 -11.30
CA PHE A 527 -11.53 27.51 -11.90
C PHE A 527 -12.76 27.34 -11.01
N GLU A 528 -13.88 27.97 -11.41
CA GLU A 528 -15.18 27.65 -10.83
C GLU A 528 -15.45 26.13 -10.93
N PRO A 529 -15.95 25.46 -9.88
CA PRO A 529 -16.04 23.99 -9.87
C PRO A 529 -16.75 23.40 -11.08
N ARG A 530 -17.84 24.02 -11.53
CA ARG A 530 -18.64 23.58 -12.67
C ARG A 530 -18.13 24.04 -14.05
N ALA A 531 -17.01 24.77 -14.08
CA ALA A 531 -16.38 25.16 -15.34
C ALA A 531 -15.88 23.95 -16.14
N TRP A 532 -15.65 22.80 -15.48
CA TRP A 532 -15.41 21.51 -16.11
C TRP A 532 -16.20 20.42 -15.42
N ILE A 533 -16.93 19.61 -16.20
CA ILE A 533 -17.71 18.49 -15.69
C ILE A 533 -17.34 17.24 -16.49
N ARG A 534 -16.99 16.17 -15.78
CA ARG A 534 -16.74 14.83 -16.33
C ARG A 534 -17.75 13.84 -15.80
N ALA A 535 -18.37 13.05 -16.69
CA ALA A 535 -19.19 11.91 -16.36
C ALA A 535 -18.54 10.63 -16.88
N ALA A 536 -18.25 9.68 -16.02
CA ALA A 536 -17.77 8.35 -16.37
C ALA A 536 -18.87 7.33 -16.04
N GLU A 537 -19.34 6.57 -17.03
CA GLU A 537 -20.48 5.66 -16.91
C GLU A 537 -20.21 4.32 -17.58
N LEU A 538 -20.49 3.23 -16.86
CA LEU A 538 -20.52 1.87 -17.42
C LEU A 538 -21.97 1.45 -17.69
N HIS A 539 -22.28 1.22 -18.95
CA HIS A 539 -23.55 0.63 -19.41
C HIS A 539 -23.36 -0.89 -19.53
N ARG A 540 -23.87 -1.66 -18.54
CA ARG A 540 -23.73 -3.13 -18.51
C ARG A 540 -24.37 -3.80 -19.71
N ALA A 541 -25.46 -3.26 -20.20
CA ALA A 541 -26.07 -3.63 -21.47
C ALA A 541 -26.15 -2.39 -22.35
N PRO A 542 -25.41 -2.29 -23.47
CA PRO A 542 -24.82 -3.37 -24.28
C PRO A 542 -23.35 -3.71 -24.00
N GLY A 543 -22.73 -3.41 -22.83
CA GLY A 543 -21.28 -3.61 -22.59
C GLY A 543 -20.46 -2.46 -23.16
N ARG A 544 -20.64 -1.24 -22.60
CA ARG A 544 -20.00 -0.03 -23.09
C ARG A 544 -19.66 0.93 -21.95
N ILE A 545 -18.52 1.57 -22.02
CA ILE A 545 -18.13 2.67 -21.15
C ILE A 545 -18.23 3.97 -21.94
N THR A 546 -18.75 5.01 -21.29
CA THR A 546 -18.79 6.36 -21.81
C THR A 546 -18.08 7.30 -20.84
N ILE A 547 -17.08 8.06 -21.34
CA ILE A 547 -16.42 9.13 -20.60
C ILE A 547 -16.75 10.43 -21.34
N ALA A 548 -17.58 11.27 -20.71
CA ALA A 548 -18.08 12.50 -21.30
C ALA A 548 -17.59 13.71 -20.53
N ASP A 549 -16.89 14.60 -21.20
CA ASP A 549 -16.42 15.88 -20.69
C ASP A 549 -17.25 17.01 -21.29
N ARG A 550 -17.62 18.01 -20.48
CA ARG A 550 -18.20 19.27 -20.90
C ARG A 550 -17.60 20.41 -20.10
N TRP A 551 -17.33 21.51 -20.76
CA TRP A 551 -16.69 22.66 -20.12
C TRP A 551 -17.25 23.99 -20.61
N ASP A 552 -17.23 24.98 -19.72
CA ASP A 552 -17.42 26.39 -20.01
C ASP A 552 -16.39 27.20 -19.20
N LEU A 553 -15.34 27.63 -19.90
CA LEU A 553 -14.22 28.37 -19.34
C LEU A 553 -14.29 29.87 -19.69
N SER A 554 -15.43 30.34 -20.22
CA SER A 554 -15.61 31.71 -20.72
C SER A 554 -15.43 32.80 -19.65
N THR A 555 -15.65 32.45 -18.38
CA THR A 555 -15.51 33.36 -17.23
C THR A 555 -14.12 33.32 -16.58
N SER A 556 -13.22 32.44 -17.04
CA SER A 556 -11.90 32.30 -16.45
C SER A 556 -10.98 33.45 -16.89
N ALA A 557 -10.25 34.06 -15.94
CA ALA A 557 -9.29 35.11 -16.20
C ALA A 557 -8.06 34.64 -17.02
N ALA A 558 -7.90 33.34 -17.20
CA ALA A 558 -6.86 32.72 -18.01
C ALA A 558 -7.25 32.76 -19.50
N GLY A 559 -7.59 33.92 -20.03
CA GLY A 559 -7.85 34.19 -21.45
C GLY A 559 -6.59 33.96 -22.29
N GLY A 560 -6.18 32.72 -22.47
CA GLY A 560 -5.09 32.30 -23.32
C GLY A 560 -5.60 31.79 -24.67
N THR A 561 -4.74 31.85 -25.69
CA THR A 561 -4.94 31.22 -27.01
C THR A 561 -4.62 29.71 -26.99
N ALA A 562 -4.45 29.11 -25.80
CA ALA A 562 -4.07 27.71 -25.63
C ALA A 562 -5.24 26.76 -25.91
N ASP A 563 -4.92 25.61 -26.47
CA ASP A 563 -5.88 24.56 -26.79
C ASP A 563 -6.38 23.87 -25.51
N VAL A 564 -7.53 23.22 -25.62
CA VAL A 564 -8.07 22.33 -24.58
C VAL A 564 -7.75 20.90 -24.99
N ASP A 565 -7.00 20.18 -24.15
CA ASP A 565 -6.70 18.77 -24.36
C ASP A 565 -7.49 17.91 -23.35
N ILE A 566 -7.97 16.75 -23.80
CA ILE A 566 -8.46 15.68 -22.94
C ILE A 566 -7.49 14.51 -23.09
N THR A 567 -6.88 14.11 -22.00
CA THR A 567 -5.79 13.13 -22.00
C THR A 567 -6.28 11.78 -21.51
N PHE A 568 -5.78 10.71 -22.16
CA PHE A 568 -5.89 9.33 -21.66
C PHE A 568 -4.54 8.65 -21.81
N LEU A 569 -4.13 7.94 -20.77
CA LEU A 569 -2.92 7.12 -20.76
C LEU A 569 -3.28 5.67 -21.05
N THR A 570 -2.56 5.02 -21.96
CA THR A 570 -2.83 3.62 -22.35
C THR A 570 -1.59 2.76 -22.17
N ALA A 571 -1.81 1.49 -21.80
CA ALA A 571 -0.82 0.44 -21.81
C ALA A 571 -1.06 -0.53 -22.97
N GLY A 572 -0.02 -1.25 -23.39
CA GLY A 572 -0.06 -2.18 -24.52
C GLY A 572 0.14 -1.49 -25.86
N THR A 573 -0.41 -2.09 -26.93
CA THR A 573 -0.23 -1.60 -28.30
C THR A 573 -1.42 -0.79 -28.76
N LEU A 574 -1.20 0.50 -29.03
CA LEU A 574 -2.20 1.39 -29.60
C LEU A 574 -2.16 1.32 -31.14
N ILE A 575 -3.32 1.14 -31.76
CA ILE A 575 -3.51 1.13 -33.20
C ILE A 575 -4.55 2.20 -33.54
N LEU A 576 -4.14 3.27 -34.19
CA LEU A 576 -5.06 4.29 -34.70
C LEU A 576 -5.78 3.75 -35.95
N GLY A 577 -7.10 3.82 -35.92
CA GLY A 577 -7.99 3.52 -37.04
C GLY A 577 -8.37 4.77 -37.84
N GLN A 578 -9.30 4.62 -38.74
CA GLN A 578 -9.92 5.72 -39.47
C GLN A 578 -11.16 6.22 -38.74
N GLU A 579 -11.62 7.45 -39.10
CA GLU A 579 -12.94 7.97 -38.69
C GLU A 579 -13.24 8.00 -37.19
N GLY A 580 -12.27 8.47 -36.38
CA GLY A 580 -12.52 8.61 -34.93
C GLY A 580 -12.51 7.30 -34.16
N ALA A 581 -11.68 6.35 -34.56
CA ALA A 581 -11.51 5.07 -33.89
C ALA A 581 -10.04 4.75 -33.58
N ALA A 582 -9.83 4.00 -32.51
CA ALA A 582 -8.56 3.37 -32.18
C ALA A 582 -8.81 2.02 -31.48
N THR A 583 -7.79 1.18 -31.46
CA THR A 583 -7.80 -0.06 -30.68
C THR A 583 -6.57 -0.10 -29.78
N VAL A 584 -6.76 -0.44 -28.51
CA VAL A 584 -5.68 -0.72 -27.57
C VAL A 584 -5.67 -2.24 -27.32
N ARG A 585 -4.56 -2.90 -27.64
CA ARG A 585 -4.35 -4.34 -27.39
C ARG A 585 -3.44 -4.56 -26.20
N PRO A 586 -3.65 -5.64 -25.42
CA PRO A 586 -2.80 -5.95 -24.27
C PRO A 586 -1.37 -6.39 -24.63
N ASP A 587 -1.03 -6.47 -25.93
CA ASP A 587 0.28 -6.90 -26.41
C ASP A 587 1.40 -6.03 -25.82
N GLY A 588 2.42 -6.66 -25.23
CA GLY A 588 3.54 -5.96 -24.60
C GLY A 588 3.33 -5.63 -23.12
N ILE A 589 2.14 -5.80 -22.56
CA ILE A 589 1.92 -5.82 -21.12
C ILE A 589 2.44 -7.16 -20.60
N PRO A 590 3.36 -7.17 -19.60
CA PRO A 590 3.90 -8.42 -19.09
C PRO A 590 2.80 -9.32 -18.53
N ALA A 591 2.77 -10.59 -18.94
CA ALA A 591 1.79 -11.56 -18.46
C ALA A 591 2.00 -11.87 -16.97
N VAL A 592 0.93 -12.08 -16.22
CA VAL A 592 0.94 -12.54 -14.83
C VAL A 592 0.17 -13.84 -14.74
N GLY A 593 0.90 -14.93 -14.42
CA GLY A 593 0.31 -16.27 -14.34
C GLY A 593 0.02 -16.92 -15.70
N ALA A 594 -0.43 -18.16 -15.68
CA ALA A 594 -0.94 -18.86 -16.87
C ALA A 594 -2.40 -18.42 -17.08
N ALA A 595 -2.63 -17.44 -17.95
CA ALA A 595 -3.97 -17.15 -18.43
C ALA A 595 -4.32 -18.16 -19.54
N ASP A 596 -5.45 -18.86 -19.42
CA ASP A 596 -5.93 -19.82 -20.43
C ASP A 596 -6.40 -19.13 -21.73
N ALA A 597 -6.61 -17.81 -21.70
CA ALA A 597 -7.02 -17.03 -22.86
C ALA A 597 -6.29 -15.69 -22.94
N THR A 598 -5.98 -15.23 -24.15
CA THR A 598 -5.47 -13.89 -24.39
C THR A 598 -6.59 -12.87 -24.13
N PRO A 599 -6.39 -11.87 -23.25
CA PRO A 599 -7.38 -10.83 -23.00
C PRO A 599 -7.73 -10.08 -24.29
N ARG A 600 -9.00 -9.69 -24.43
CA ARG A 600 -9.45 -8.85 -25.54
C ARG A 600 -8.85 -7.44 -25.42
N GLY A 601 -8.85 -6.71 -26.52
CA GLY A 601 -8.48 -5.32 -26.54
C GLY A 601 -9.65 -4.38 -26.22
N ALA A 602 -9.37 -3.09 -26.14
CA ALA A 602 -10.36 -2.03 -26.05
C ALA A 602 -10.50 -1.29 -27.38
N ALA A 603 -11.72 -1.20 -27.89
CA ALA A 603 -12.07 -0.37 -29.02
C ALA A 603 -12.50 1.02 -28.52
N LEU A 604 -11.79 2.06 -28.93
CA LEU A 604 -12.05 3.45 -28.60
C LEU A 604 -12.74 4.14 -29.77
N ARG A 605 -13.77 4.96 -29.48
CA ARG A 605 -14.49 5.74 -30.50
C ARG A 605 -14.78 7.16 -30.00
N TRP A 606 -14.65 8.12 -30.90
CA TRP A 606 -14.94 9.54 -30.67
C TRP A 606 -15.42 10.22 -31.95
N ASP A 607 -15.96 11.43 -31.84
CA ASP A 607 -16.28 12.25 -33.03
C ASP A 607 -15.00 12.83 -33.61
N PRO A 608 -14.58 12.42 -34.82
CA PRO A 608 -13.36 12.92 -35.46
C PRO A 608 -13.43 14.39 -35.88
N ALA A 609 -14.63 14.96 -36.02
CA ALA A 609 -14.81 16.37 -36.33
C ALA A 609 -14.61 17.27 -35.10
N ALA A 610 -14.75 16.71 -33.89
CA ALA A 610 -14.65 17.46 -32.64
C ALA A 610 -13.21 17.70 -32.18
N VAL A 611 -12.26 16.81 -32.52
CA VAL A 611 -10.89 16.84 -31.99
C VAL A 611 -9.83 16.40 -32.98
N VAL A 612 -8.60 16.90 -32.78
CA VAL A 612 -7.38 16.36 -33.38
C VAL A 612 -6.71 15.44 -32.35
N VAL A 613 -6.32 14.23 -32.77
CA VAL A 613 -5.64 13.27 -31.92
C VAL A 613 -4.13 13.45 -32.02
N LEU A 614 -3.48 13.60 -30.87
CA LEU A 614 -2.03 13.63 -30.72
C LEU A 614 -1.61 12.42 -29.90
N VAL A 615 -0.50 11.79 -30.27
CA VAL A 615 0.03 10.59 -29.62
C VAL A 615 1.44 10.87 -29.15
N ASP A 616 1.69 10.64 -27.86
CA ASP A 616 3.02 10.74 -27.26
C ASP A 616 3.39 9.40 -26.63
N GLU A 617 4.61 8.94 -26.86
CA GLU A 617 5.14 7.74 -26.20
C GLU A 617 6.00 8.11 -25.00
N TRP A 618 5.83 7.37 -23.92
CA TRP A 618 6.67 7.42 -22.74
C TRP A 618 7.42 6.10 -22.60
N GLN A 619 8.72 6.11 -22.95
CA GLN A 619 9.61 4.99 -22.70
C GLN A 619 9.85 4.84 -21.19
N LEU A 620 9.66 3.64 -20.67
CA LEU A 620 9.74 3.35 -19.25
C LEU A 620 11.14 2.83 -18.90
N ASP A 621 11.98 3.75 -18.41
CA ASP A 621 13.32 3.42 -17.90
C ASP A 621 13.28 3.03 -16.40
N ASP A 622 12.19 3.36 -15.70
CA ASP A 622 11.99 3.00 -14.30
C ASP A 622 11.61 1.52 -14.18
N PRO A 623 12.33 0.73 -13.35
CA PRO A 623 12.11 -0.70 -13.27
C PRO A 623 10.74 -1.10 -12.74
N LEU A 624 10.15 -0.34 -11.80
CA LEU A 624 8.82 -0.65 -11.24
C LEU A 624 7.73 -0.41 -12.28
N LEU A 625 7.82 0.69 -13.02
CA LEU A 625 6.86 0.99 -14.11
C LEU A 625 7.03 0.01 -15.26
N ALA A 626 8.26 -0.34 -15.64
CA ALA A 626 8.53 -1.29 -16.71
C ALA A 626 8.08 -2.72 -16.37
N ASP A 627 8.20 -3.14 -15.11
CA ASP A 627 7.68 -4.43 -14.63
C ASP A 627 6.15 -4.49 -14.78
N ALA A 628 5.44 -3.41 -14.43
CA ALA A 628 3.98 -3.36 -14.54
C ALA A 628 3.50 -3.29 -15.98
N TRP A 629 4.04 -2.37 -16.78
CA TRP A 629 3.47 -1.97 -18.06
C TRP A 629 4.26 -2.40 -19.30
N GLY A 630 5.45 -2.98 -19.12
CA GLY A 630 6.38 -3.26 -20.21
C GLY A 630 7.21 -2.02 -20.58
N PRO A 631 7.74 -1.94 -21.82
CA PRO A 631 8.76 -0.94 -22.17
C PRO A 631 8.22 0.49 -22.33
N ARG A 632 6.90 0.68 -22.44
CA ARG A 632 6.32 2.00 -22.70
C ARG A 632 4.86 2.12 -22.29
N LEU A 633 4.44 3.37 -22.03
CA LEU A 633 3.06 3.82 -22.01
C LEU A 633 2.82 4.78 -23.16
N THR A 634 1.56 4.87 -23.63
CA THR A 634 1.18 5.77 -24.72
C THR A 634 0.12 6.74 -24.23
N ARG A 635 0.34 8.04 -24.43
CA ARG A 635 -0.59 9.09 -24.10
C ARG A 635 -1.37 9.52 -25.35
N LEU A 636 -2.70 9.42 -25.28
CA LEU A 636 -3.62 9.98 -26.25
C LEU A 636 -4.06 11.37 -25.77
N ARG A 637 -3.89 12.41 -26.59
CA ARG A 637 -4.45 13.73 -26.33
C ARG A 637 -5.46 14.08 -27.42
N PHE A 638 -6.68 14.33 -26.99
CA PHE A 638 -7.78 14.78 -27.85
C PHE A 638 -7.86 16.29 -27.75
N ARG A 639 -7.26 16.97 -28.70
CA ARG A 639 -7.16 18.42 -28.77
C ARG A 639 -8.34 18.99 -29.50
N THR A 640 -9.04 19.96 -28.95
CA THR A 640 -10.06 20.69 -29.66
C THR A 640 -9.43 21.53 -30.78
N PRO A 641 -9.93 21.46 -32.04
CA PRO A 641 -9.34 22.21 -33.14
C PRO A 641 -9.43 23.72 -32.87
N ALA A 642 -8.35 24.44 -33.22
CA ALA A 642 -8.37 25.89 -33.20
C ALA A 642 -9.51 26.37 -34.12
N ALA A 643 -10.49 27.09 -33.55
CA ALA A 643 -11.56 27.65 -34.37
C ALA A 643 -10.97 28.54 -35.47
N THR A 644 -11.35 28.28 -36.71
CA THR A 644 -11.00 29.12 -37.88
C THR A 644 -11.74 30.46 -37.90
N ALA A 645 -12.62 30.70 -36.89
CA ALA A 645 -13.41 31.93 -36.77
C ALA A 645 -12.78 32.93 -35.77
N PRO A 646 -12.87 34.23 -36.01
CA PRO A 646 -12.16 35.28 -35.28
C PRO A 646 -12.73 35.62 -33.90
N SER A 647 -13.61 34.78 -33.31
CA SER A 647 -14.21 35.06 -32.00
C SER A 647 -13.56 34.24 -30.91
N PRO A 648 -12.95 34.86 -29.87
CA PRO A 648 -12.36 34.15 -28.72
C PRO A 648 -13.39 33.39 -27.85
N ALA A 649 -14.68 33.67 -28.02
CA ALA A 649 -15.77 33.04 -27.25
C ALA A 649 -16.00 31.56 -27.59
N PHE A 650 -15.57 31.07 -28.75
CA PHE A 650 -15.85 29.70 -29.22
C PHE A 650 -14.91 28.63 -28.62
N ARG A 651 -13.78 29.01 -28.02
CA ARG A 651 -12.83 28.08 -27.38
C ARG A 651 -13.12 27.84 -25.92
N ALA A 652 -13.91 28.69 -25.29
CA ALA A 652 -14.15 28.66 -23.86
C ALA A 652 -15.17 27.60 -23.45
N ALA A 653 -16.01 27.11 -24.36
CA ALA A 653 -17.02 26.09 -24.08
C ALA A 653 -16.98 24.94 -25.09
N GLY A 654 -17.23 23.72 -24.65
CA GLY A 654 -17.23 22.54 -25.50
C GLY A 654 -17.66 21.28 -24.81
N ALA A 655 -17.65 20.18 -25.58
CA ALA A 655 -17.92 18.84 -25.08
C ALA A 655 -17.09 17.82 -25.87
N PHE A 656 -16.73 16.74 -25.22
CA PHE A 656 -16.06 15.59 -25.79
C PHE A 656 -16.61 14.30 -25.19
N THR A 657 -16.70 13.25 -25.98
CA THR A 657 -17.12 11.94 -25.50
C THR A 657 -16.21 10.87 -26.08
N LEU A 658 -15.63 10.06 -25.19
CA LEU A 658 -14.94 8.82 -25.52
C LEU A 658 -15.84 7.65 -25.17
N THR A 659 -16.04 6.75 -26.13
CA THR A 659 -16.73 5.48 -25.93
C THR A 659 -15.71 4.36 -25.97
N VAL A 660 -15.81 3.41 -25.03
CA VAL A 660 -14.93 2.23 -24.95
C VAL A 660 -15.77 0.97 -24.93
N GLU A 661 -15.43 0.02 -25.80
CA GLU A 661 -16.05 -1.31 -25.91
C GLU A 661 -14.95 -2.36 -25.93
N ALA A 662 -15.24 -3.60 -25.47
CA ALA A 662 -14.31 -4.71 -25.68
C ALA A 662 -14.26 -5.07 -27.18
N THR A 663 -13.05 -5.38 -27.70
CA THR A 663 -12.95 -5.90 -29.07
C THR A 663 -13.59 -7.30 -29.15
N PRO A 664 -14.09 -7.72 -30.31
CA PRO A 664 -14.62 -9.05 -30.51
C PRO A 664 -13.61 -10.15 -30.19
#